data_ec2381df5748530b1aca10fc455ae2f4
#
_entry.id   ec2381df5748530b1aca10fc455ae2f4
#
_cell.length_a   1.000
_cell.length_b   1.000
_cell.length_c   1.000
_cell.angle_alpha   90.00
_cell.angle_beta   90.00
_cell.angle_gamma   90.00
#
_symmetry.space_group_name_H-M   'P 1'
#
loop_
_entity.id
_entity.type
_entity.pdbx_description
1 polymer ?
#
loop_
_entity_poly.entity_id
_entity_poly.type
_entity_poly.pdbx_seq_one_letter_code
_entity_poly.pdbx_strand_id
1 'polypeptide(L)'
;MTRRPLHIILLACMGLGLASCAWYDNRMAYFNTYYNIGRIMTEVRDQFDYHDEGKRVKPRVLVPGMEGFTQKAETAPGNTMNFLQAFVIERAKLQPVQNKVDSVLIKGSKILANYGKTEFIEGTLFNMSTAYFFRSEWVASQQKCVEMVEKFPDGEYSPDGHLLLAKNYLLQRKISQGEVALSKCVDVAWYKERYDILSEAYRIQAEMAIEAGDLDKAVQPYKQAVAQSEDNEQRAKWQVDVGSIYYRAGKFDLAAKAFEDVFDYTPDAVATFEAKLYRAASLTQLKRFDEAEEILEDLEDNRSYEEWKSFIASERLALERARTPDLESEQILAQERKADTSFVGRPEVLAQNFQKGMELYKQGKYSEALPYFARAKVIRTPVYDVANKYFSLIKQWEDQHRKINVLRFVDKPAMRDTMAVQRSKEVYALGRVFEQFGDMDSAMHYYRLAHDSTADGDAEKSRYLFAQARLIKATDPEAADSLFEVISERYPNSAYGRQANGDLGFSSDAIVDDDAEMYRSASSFRKIGEFDMAATRYNAIVRDHPKSDYAPKALYALGWMYERELINPDSSRHYYQLLVDQYPTSEYARDIRPSLEFALAKINGVDVADSLLLRDLDKDLLERAKAGEKDAFQQMLDNNQDMLNGNLQQLQNIPGMNNVPGINNVPGMQRPIGTTPNQGGPMQVPGGGLGRPPGNPFGGGQDQGQETDSTGARRP
;
A
#
# COMPACT_ATOMS: atom_id res chain seq x y z
N MET A 1 66.02 -26.09 47.13
CA MET A 1 66.18 -25.44 45.79
C MET A 1 65.40 -26.21 44.73
N THR A 2 64.56 -25.47 44.00
CA THR A 2 64.11 -25.59 42.66
C THR A 2 62.85 -26.47 42.38
N ARG A 3 61.68 -26.04 42.94
CA ARG A 3 60.33 -26.42 42.37
C ARG A 3 59.71 -25.36 41.47
N ARG A 4 60.32 -24.18 41.33
CA ARG A 4 59.77 -23.05 40.51
C ARG A 4 59.81 -23.22 38.97
N PRO A 5 60.82 -23.87 38.35
CA PRO A 5 60.83 -24.01 36.90
C PRO A 5 59.77 -24.97 36.37
N LEU A 6 59.35 -25.98 37.13
CA LEU A 6 58.38 -26.97 36.70
C LEU A 6 56.98 -26.39 36.59
N HIS A 7 56.62 -25.47 37.50
CA HIS A 7 55.33 -24.78 37.45
C HIS A 7 55.24 -23.78 36.28
N ILE A 8 56.34 -23.11 35.95
CA ILE A 8 56.39 -22.19 34.77
C ILE A 8 56.27 -22.97 33.46
N ILE A 9 56.96 -24.13 33.38
CA ILE A 9 56.85 -25.00 32.21
C ILE A 9 55.42 -25.59 32.08
N LEU A 10 54.82 -26.00 33.19
CA LEU A 10 53.44 -26.53 33.19
C LEU A 10 52.41 -25.45 32.82
N LEU A 11 52.58 -24.22 33.30
CA LEU A 11 51.77 -23.07 32.91
C LEU A 11 51.98 -22.67 31.43
N ALA A 12 53.21 -22.72 30.94
CA ALA A 12 53.53 -22.49 29.54
C ALA A 12 52.98 -23.59 28.62
N CYS A 13 53.07 -24.87 29.04
CA CYS A 13 52.46 -26.00 28.31
C CYS A 13 50.91 -25.94 28.34
N MET A 14 50.30 -25.52 29.45
CA MET A 14 48.87 -25.30 29.55
C MET A 14 48.41 -24.11 28.64
N GLY A 15 49.18 -23.01 28.62
CA GLY A 15 48.96 -21.88 27.74
C GLY A 15 49.07 -22.25 26.26
N LEU A 16 50.08 -23.02 25.89
CA LEU A 16 50.29 -23.56 24.54
C LEU A 16 49.19 -24.57 24.16
N GLY A 17 48.72 -25.40 25.10
CA GLY A 17 47.61 -26.33 24.89
C GLY A 17 46.28 -25.60 24.61
N LEU A 18 45.99 -24.54 25.34
CA LEU A 18 44.78 -23.73 25.12
C LEU A 18 44.84 -22.94 23.81
N ALA A 19 46.03 -22.40 23.48
CA ALA A 19 46.22 -21.70 22.18
C ALA A 19 46.15 -22.68 21.00
N SER A 20 46.59 -23.94 21.16
CA SER A 20 46.48 -24.96 20.11
C SER A 20 45.04 -25.42 19.88
N CYS A 21 44.19 -25.47 20.92
CA CYS A 21 42.75 -25.76 20.75
C CYS A 21 42.04 -24.65 20.00
N ALA A 22 42.24 -23.39 20.38
CA ALA A 22 41.60 -22.27 19.69
C ALA A 22 42.06 -22.16 18.22
N TRP A 23 43.36 -22.34 17.95
CA TRP A 23 43.88 -22.36 16.59
C TRP A 23 43.31 -23.52 15.76
N TYR A 24 43.18 -24.71 16.37
CA TYR A 24 42.61 -25.88 15.73
C TYR A 24 41.12 -25.65 15.41
N ASP A 25 40.34 -25.13 16.37
CA ASP A 25 38.92 -24.83 16.19
C ASP A 25 38.70 -23.78 15.11
N ASN A 26 39.48 -22.69 15.07
CA ASN A 26 39.45 -21.71 14.01
C ASN A 26 39.73 -22.35 12.65
N ARG A 27 40.77 -23.16 12.53
CA ARG A 27 41.11 -23.81 11.26
C ARG A 27 40.05 -24.79 10.79
N MET A 28 39.46 -25.57 11.71
CA MET A 28 38.40 -26.52 11.40
C MET A 28 37.08 -25.81 11.02
N ALA A 29 36.72 -24.73 11.73
CA ALA A 29 35.58 -23.92 11.44
C ALA A 29 35.71 -23.26 10.06
N TYR A 30 36.87 -22.67 9.75
CA TYR A 30 37.15 -22.01 8.48
C TYR A 30 37.02 -22.95 7.28
N PHE A 31 37.91 -23.98 7.21
CA PHE A 31 37.98 -24.81 6.00
C PHE A 31 36.79 -25.73 5.80
N ASN A 32 36.19 -26.22 6.88
CA ASN A 32 35.07 -27.16 6.73
C ASN A 32 33.71 -26.47 6.52
N THR A 33 33.51 -25.22 7.01
CA THR A 33 32.18 -24.67 7.08
C THR A 33 32.11 -23.18 6.70
N TYR A 34 32.92 -22.31 7.33
CA TYR A 34 32.80 -20.85 7.12
C TYR A 34 33.16 -20.41 5.70
N TYR A 35 34.26 -20.88 5.15
CA TYR A 35 34.64 -20.61 3.76
C TYR A 35 33.51 -20.99 2.78
N ASN A 36 32.89 -22.14 3.01
CA ASN A 36 31.79 -22.59 2.18
C ASN A 36 30.53 -21.71 2.32
N ILE A 37 30.25 -21.12 3.50
CA ILE A 37 29.17 -20.16 3.70
C ILE A 37 29.43 -18.93 2.83
N GLY A 38 30.61 -18.33 2.92
CA GLY A 38 30.99 -17.17 2.12
C GLY A 38 30.84 -17.43 0.62
N ARG A 39 31.43 -18.53 0.13
CA ARG A 39 31.32 -18.92 -1.28
C ARG A 39 29.86 -19.11 -1.75
N ILE A 40 29.03 -19.77 -0.94
CA ILE A 40 27.62 -19.98 -1.26
C ILE A 40 26.88 -18.63 -1.31
N MET A 41 27.14 -17.73 -0.38
CA MET A 41 26.50 -16.40 -0.37
C MET A 41 26.92 -15.55 -1.57
N THR A 42 28.17 -15.64 -2.02
CA THR A 42 28.62 -15.02 -3.27
C THR A 42 27.86 -15.59 -4.46
N GLU A 43 27.81 -16.91 -4.61
CA GLU A 43 27.07 -17.56 -5.70
C GLU A 43 25.56 -17.21 -5.69
N VAL A 44 24.97 -16.98 -4.53
CA VAL A 44 23.56 -16.53 -4.42
C VAL A 44 23.41 -15.09 -4.92
N ARG A 45 24.34 -14.19 -4.54
CA ARG A 45 24.32 -12.80 -5.01
C ARG A 45 24.54 -12.72 -6.51
N ASP A 46 25.54 -13.41 -7.04
CA ASP A 46 25.84 -13.49 -8.49
C ASP A 46 24.61 -13.96 -9.29
N GLN A 47 23.84 -14.92 -8.74
CA GLN A 47 22.60 -15.37 -9.36
C GLN A 47 21.48 -14.33 -9.31
N PHE A 48 21.43 -13.53 -8.25
CA PHE A 48 20.50 -12.42 -8.14
C PHE A 48 20.83 -11.32 -9.15
N ASP A 49 22.10 -10.95 -9.26
CA ASP A 49 22.58 -9.95 -10.20
C ASP A 49 22.32 -10.39 -11.65
N TYR A 50 22.63 -11.64 -11.99
CA TYR A 50 22.31 -12.21 -13.30
C TYR A 50 20.81 -12.16 -13.64
N HIS A 51 19.95 -12.40 -12.63
CA HIS A 51 18.49 -12.30 -12.83
C HIS A 51 18.05 -10.86 -13.10
N ASP A 52 18.68 -9.89 -12.45
CA ASP A 52 18.36 -8.46 -12.60
C ASP A 52 18.92 -7.88 -13.91
N GLU A 53 20.11 -8.29 -14.35
CA GLU A 53 20.68 -7.92 -15.66
C GLU A 53 19.74 -8.27 -16.84
N GLY A 54 18.98 -9.35 -16.71
CA GLY A 54 17.97 -9.75 -17.71
C GLY A 54 16.71 -8.87 -17.74
N LYS A 55 16.51 -8.01 -16.75
CA LYS A 55 15.34 -7.12 -16.68
C LYS A 55 15.67 -5.81 -17.42
N ARG A 56 14.91 -5.54 -18.50
CA ARG A 56 14.99 -4.22 -19.16
C ARG A 56 14.41 -3.16 -18.21
N VAL A 57 15.28 -2.27 -17.74
CA VAL A 57 14.87 -1.09 -16.97
C VAL A 57 14.19 -0.11 -17.94
N LYS A 58 13.03 0.42 -17.51
CA LYS A 58 12.27 1.42 -18.29
C LYS A 58 12.33 2.76 -17.56
N PRO A 59 12.25 3.89 -18.31
CA PRO A 59 12.12 5.20 -17.70
C PRO A 59 10.88 5.29 -16.82
N ARG A 60 11.00 6.00 -15.70
CA ARG A 60 9.92 6.26 -14.76
C ARG A 60 8.97 7.34 -15.30
N VAL A 61 7.69 7.25 -14.92
CA VAL A 61 6.71 8.30 -15.18
C VAL A 61 6.59 9.17 -13.93
N LEU A 62 7.01 10.44 -14.04
CA LEU A 62 6.90 11.42 -12.97
C LEU A 62 5.74 12.37 -13.23
N VAL A 63 4.94 12.65 -12.21
CA VAL A 63 3.79 13.55 -12.29
C VAL A 63 3.88 14.58 -11.17
N PRO A 64 3.94 15.88 -11.48
CA PRO A 64 3.99 16.93 -10.47
C PRO A 64 2.71 16.98 -9.63
N GLY A 65 2.83 17.24 -8.32
CA GLY A 65 1.70 17.47 -7.44
C GLY A 65 0.89 16.22 -7.06
N MET A 66 1.48 15.03 -7.21
CA MET A 66 0.82 13.75 -6.87
C MET A 66 1.08 13.27 -5.42
N GLU A 67 1.95 13.93 -4.66
CA GLU A 67 2.44 13.44 -3.36
C GLU A 67 1.35 13.15 -2.35
N GLY A 68 0.35 13.99 -2.25
CA GLY A 68 -0.76 13.80 -1.30
C GLY A 68 -1.72 12.66 -1.65
N PHE A 69 -1.62 12.12 -2.86
CA PHE A 69 -2.54 11.11 -3.38
C PHE A 69 -1.94 9.71 -3.40
N THR A 70 -0.65 9.59 -3.71
CA THR A 70 0.07 8.31 -3.71
C THR A 70 0.05 7.65 -2.34
N GLN A 71 0.18 8.42 -1.26
CA GLN A 71 0.11 7.90 0.11
C GLN A 71 -1.21 7.19 0.44
N LYS A 72 -2.38 7.70 -0.01
CA LYS A 72 -3.67 7.07 0.29
C LYS A 72 -4.02 5.90 -0.63
N ALA A 73 -3.52 5.90 -1.86
CA ALA A 73 -3.74 4.82 -2.82
C ALA A 73 -2.80 3.62 -2.58
N GLU A 74 -1.57 3.90 -2.15
CA GLU A 74 -0.55 2.88 -1.85
C GLU A 74 -0.73 2.22 -0.48
N THR A 75 -1.47 2.84 0.43
CA THR A 75 -1.89 2.24 1.70
C THR A 75 -3.07 1.27 1.58
N ALA A 76 -3.48 0.88 0.36
CA ALA A 76 -4.46 -0.18 0.16
C ALA A 76 -4.00 -1.51 0.78
N PRO A 77 -4.91 -2.36 1.29
CA PRO A 77 -4.56 -3.60 1.98
C PRO A 77 -3.63 -4.47 1.12
N GLY A 78 -2.42 -4.72 1.64
CA GLY A 78 -1.41 -5.53 0.96
C GLY A 78 -0.32 -4.77 0.21
N ASN A 79 -0.38 -3.44 0.10
CA ASN A 79 0.73 -2.66 -0.42
C ASN A 79 1.76 -2.37 0.67
N THR A 80 2.94 -2.89 0.49
CA THR A 80 4.15 -2.41 1.16
C THR A 80 4.48 -1.02 0.59
N MET A 81 5.09 -0.15 1.38
CA MET A 81 5.72 1.08 0.90
C MET A 81 6.56 0.74 -0.33
N ASN A 82 6.45 1.50 -1.42
CA ASN A 82 7.06 1.12 -2.71
C ASN A 82 8.56 0.83 -2.60
N PHE A 83 9.30 1.65 -1.87
CA PHE A 83 10.74 1.45 -1.70
C PHE A 83 11.09 0.18 -0.90
N LEU A 84 10.20 -0.28 0.00
CA LEU A 84 10.41 -1.53 0.74
C LEU A 84 10.27 -2.77 -0.13
N GLN A 85 9.53 -2.70 -1.24
CA GLN A 85 9.44 -3.81 -2.19
C GLN A 85 10.80 -4.12 -2.81
N ALA A 86 11.65 -3.11 -3.01
CA ALA A 86 13.01 -3.30 -3.49
C ALA A 86 13.88 -4.15 -2.54
N PHE A 87 13.53 -4.24 -1.26
CA PHE A 87 14.24 -5.09 -0.30
C PHE A 87 13.78 -6.55 -0.33
N VAL A 88 12.60 -6.82 -0.86
CA VAL A 88 12.01 -8.16 -0.89
C VAL A 88 12.57 -8.94 -2.08
N ILE A 89 13.19 -10.08 -1.81
CA ILE A 89 13.66 -10.95 -2.87
C ILE A 89 12.45 -11.66 -3.51
N GLU A 90 12.23 -11.43 -4.79
CA GLU A 90 11.15 -12.06 -5.54
C GLU A 90 11.28 -13.60 -5.52
N ARG A 91 10.17 -14.30 -5.39
CA ARG A 91 10.17 -15.77 -5.36
C ARG A 91 10.86 -16.40 -6.57
N ALA A 92 10.67 -15.81 -7.76
CA ALA A 92 11.32 -16.27 -8.99
C ALA A 92 12.85 -16.16 -8.92
N LYS A 93 13.37 -15.13 -8.25
CA LYS A 93 14.79 -14.88 -8.03
C LYS A 93 15.38 -15.82 -6.97
N LEU A 94 14.63 -16.11 -5.91
CA LEU A 94 15.06 -16.98 -4.81
C LEU A 94 15.02 -18.47 -5.18
N GLN A 95 14.00 -18.91 -5.93
CA GLN A 95 13.74 -20.32 -6.19
C GLN A 95 14.95 -21.12 -6.72
N PRO A 96 15.77 -20.62 -7.68
CA PRO A 96 16.94 -21.36 -8.18
C PRO A 96 18.03 -21.58 -7.13
N VAL A 97 18.12 -20.73 -6.12
CA VAL A 97 19.17 -20.76 -5.10
C VAL A 97 18.68 -21.08 -3.70
N GLN A 98 17.41 -21.41 -3.52
CA GLN A 98 16.80 -21.68 -2.22
C GLN A 98 17.56 -22.72 -1.42
N ASN A 99 17.92 -23.86 -2.04
CA ASN A 99 18.70 -24.91 -1.38
C ASN A 99 20.10 -24.43 -0.93
N LYS A 100 20.68 -23.47 -1.65
CA LYS A 100 21.96 -22.84 -1.28
C LYS A 100 21.78 -21.97 -0.03
N VAL A 101 20.74 -21.15 0.00
CA VAL A 101 20.40 -20.31 1.16
C VAL A 101 20.12 -21.18 2.40
N ASP A 102 19.34 -22.26 2.24
CA ASP A 102 19.09 -23.22 3.32
C ASP A 102 20.39 -23.88 3.84
N SER A 103 21.33 -24.20 2.93
CA SER A 103 22.64 -24.72 3.31
C SER A 103 23.46 -23.75 4.15
N VAL A 104 23.33 -22.42 3.93
CA VAL A 104 23.97 -21.40 4.76
C VAL A 104 23.45 -21.46 6.19
N LEU A 105 22.12 -21.57 6.37
CA LEU A 105 21.50 -21.66 7.69
C LEU A 105 21.94 -22.90 8.46
N ILE A 106 21.97 -24.06 7.78
CA ILE A 106 22.41 -25.32 8.37
C ILE A 106 23.88 -25.27 8.78
N LYS A 107 24.74 -24.75 7.90
CA LYS A 107 26.17 -24.63 8.16
C LYS A 107 26.49 -23.61 9.25
N GLY A 108 25.79 -22.46 9.22
CA GLY A 108 25.91 -21.43 10.25
C GLY A 108 25.51 -21.94 11.63
N SER A 109 24.38 -22.64 11.73
CA SER A 109 23.96 -23.28 12.99
C SER A 109 25.00 -24.27 13.54
N LYS A 110 25.69 -25.02 12.67
CA LYS A 110 26.78 -25.91 13.08
C LYS A 110 27.99 -25.15 13.62
N ILE A 111 28.34 -24.00 13.03
CA ILE A 111 29.42 -23.15 13.54
C ILE A 111 29.07 -22.61 14.92
N LEU A 112 27.87 -22.05 15.07
CA LEU A 112 27.42 -21.49 16.36
C LEU A 112 27.38 -22.55 17.47
N ALA A 113 26.95 -23.77 17.14
CA ALA A 113 26.88 -24.89 18.12
C ALA A 113 28.24 -25.46 18.51
N ASN A 114 29.14 -25.65 17.54
CA ASN A 114 30.37 -26.41 17.76
C ASN A 114 31.61 -25.53 17.93
N TYR A 115 31.60 -24.31 17.39
CA TYR A 115 32.73 -23.39 17.28
C TYR A 115 32.42 -21.98 17.79
N GLY A 116 31.57 -21.87 18.84
CA GLY A 116 31.04 -20.61 19.36
C GLY A 116 32.07 -19.62 19.95
N LYS A 117 33.36 -19.98 19.98
CA LYS A 117 34.46 -19.12 20.47
C LYS A 117 35.41 -18.69 19.36
N THR A 118 35.11 -19.01 18.10
CA THR A 118 35.98 -18.68 16.96
C THR A 118 35.73 -17.24 16.48
N GLU A 119 36.70 -16.68 15.78
CA GLU A 119 36.61 -15.34 15.15
C GLU A 119 35.54 -15.27 14.04
N PHE A 120 35.00 -16.41 13.58
CA PHE A 120 34.03 -16.48 12.50
C PHE A 120 32.56 -16.31 12.96
N ILE A 121 32.32 -16.09 14.25
CA ILE A 121 30.94 -15.98 14.79
C ILE A 121 30.22 -14.76 14.24
N GLU A 122 30.89 -13.60 14.19
CA GLU A 122 30.30 -12.37 13.66
C GLU A 122 29.85 -12.55 12.19
N GLY A 123 30.77 -12.96 11.31
CA GLY A 123 30.46 -13.20 9.89
C GLY A 123 29.45 -14.33 9.67
N THR A 124 29.40 -15.32 10.58
CA THR A 124 28.39 -16.39 10.54
C THR A 124 27.01 -15.83 10.87
N LEU A 125 26.86 -15.02 11.91
CA LEU A 125 25.61 -14.36 12.29
C LEU A 125 25.13 -13.43 11.16
N PHE A 126 26.04 -12.67 10.56
CA PHE A 126 25.72 -11.81 9.41
C PHE A 126 25.20 -12.60 8.21
N ASN A 127 25.90 -13.68 7.82
CA ASN A 127 25.45 -14.50 6.69
C ASN A 127 24.12 -15.22 6.98
N MET A 128 23.90 -15.67 8.22
CA MET A 128 22.62 -16.27 8.61
C MET A 128 21.49 -15.24 8.61
N SER A 129 21.72 -14.05 9.14
CA SER A 129 20.71 -12.97 9.11
C SER A 129 20.34 -12.59 7.68
N THR A 130 21.33 -12.49 6.78
CA THR A 130 21.12 -12.24 5.35
C THR A 130 20.37 -13.39 4.68
N ALA A 131 20.69 -14.65 5.01
CA ALA A 131 19.99 -15.82 4.47
C ALA A 131 18.50 -15.84 4.90
N TYR A 132 18.19 -15.56 6.16
CA TYR A 132 16.80 -15.38 6.62
C TYR A 132 16.12 -14.21 5.94
N PHE A 133 16.83 -13.10 5.74
CA PHE A 133 16.31 -11.94 5.01
C PHE A 133 15.90 -12.29 3.58
N PHE A 134 16.73 -13.01 2.83
CA PHE A 134 16.43 -13.47 1.49
C PHE A 134 15.18 -14.36 1.42
N ARG A 135 14.93 -15.13 2.48
CA ARG A 135 13.73 -15.98 2.62
C ARG A 135 12.48 -15.23 3.08
N SER A 136 12.56 -13.91 3.27
CA SER A 136 11.51 -13.07 3.86
C SER A 136 11.13 -13.47 5.29
N GLU A 137 12.03 -14.11 6.02
CA GLU A 137 11.88 -14.48 7.43
C GLU A 137 12.40 -13.34 8.32
N TRP A 138 11.69 -12.20 8.28
CA TRP A 138 12.15 -10.93 8.87
C TRP A 138 12.45 -11.02 10.36
N VAL A 139 11.65 -11.77 11.12
CA VAL A 139 11.82 -11.92 12.58
C VAL A 139 13.09 -12.72 12.90
N ALA A 140 13.34 -13.83 12.20
CA ALA A 140 14.55 -14.63 12.39
C ALA A 140 15.80 -13.85 11.97
N SER A 141 15.74 -13.12 10.85
CA SER A 141 16.79 -12.21 10.41
C SER A 141 17.09 -11.14 11.47
N GLN A 142 16.04 -10.46 11.97
CA GLN A 142 16.15 -9.46 13.03
C GLN A 142 16.83 -10.01 14.28
N GLN A 143 16.44 -11.19 14.76
CA GLN A 143 17.05 -11.81 15.94
C GLN A 143 18.55 -12.05 15.76
N LYS A 144 18.97 -12.51 14.57
CA LYS A 144 20.39 -12.71 14.28
C LYS A 144 21.16 -11.40 14.11
N CYS A 145 20.54 -10.36 13.55
CA CYS A 145 21.12 -9.01 13.54
C CYS A 145 21.34 -8.48 14.96
N VAL A 146 20.30 -8.54 15.82
CA VAL A 146 20.41 -8.09 17.22
C VAL A 146 21.51 -8.84 17.95
N GLU A 147 21.52 -10.19 17.85
CA GLU A 147 22.57 -11.00 18.46
C GLU A 147 23.98 -10.59 17.99
N MET A 148 24.13 -10.25 16.73
CA MET A 148 25.40 -9.84 16.14
C MET A 148 25.86 -8.48 16.65
N VAL A 149 25.00 -7.44 16.55
CA VAL A 149 25.39 -6.08 16.91
C VAL A 149 25.58 -5.89 18.42
N GLU A 150 24.88 -6.71 19.25
CA GLU A 150 25.09 -6.72 20.70
C GLU A 150 26.42 -7.41 21.10
N LYS A 151 26.77 -8.51 20.44
CA LYS A 151 28.01 -9.24 20.72
C LYS A 151 29.26 -8.58 20.14
N PHE A 152 29.10 -7.93 18.98
CA PHE A 152 30.19 -7.35 18.19
C PHE A 152 29.84 -5.89 17.79
N PRO A 153 29.65 -4.97 18.76
CA PRO A 153 29.29 -3.59 18.46
C PRO A 153 30.33 -2.87 17.59
N ASP A 154 31.61 -3.20 17.77
CA ASP A 154 32.73 -2.68 16.99
C ASP A 154 33.23 -3.67 15.93
N GLY A 155 32.44 -4.67 15.60
CA GLY A 155 32.79 -5.73 14.65
C GLY A 155 32.88 -5.23 13.22
N GLU A 156 33.43 -6.00 12.32
CA GLU A 156 33.60 -5.70 10.90
C GLU A 156 32.22 -5.53 10.21
N TYR A 157 31.26 -6.41 10.55
CA TYR A 157 29.90 -6.43 9.97
C TYR A 157 28.89 -5.60 10.78
N SER A 158 29.31 -4.85 11.79
CA SER A 158 28.41 -4.05 12.63
C SER A 158 27.60 -3.00 11.81
N PRO A 159 28.20 -2.24 10.85
CA PRO A 159 27.44 -1.35 9.98
C PRO A 159 26.37 -2.08 9.15
N ASP A 160 26.76 -3.19 8.51
CA ASP A 160 25.89 -4.05 7.69
C ASP A 160 24.74 -4.62 8.52
N GLY A 161 25.05 -5.03 9.77
CA GLY A 161 24.06 -5.55 10.71
C GLY A 161 23.02 -4.52 11.11
N HIS A 162 23.43 -3.30 11.41
CA HIS A 162 22.50 -2.21 11.71
C HIS A 162 21.64 -1.83 10.50
N LEU A 163 22.21 -1.81 9.30
CA LEU A 163 21.46 -1.58 8.06
C LEU A 163 20.41 -2.67 7.82
N LEU A 164 20.82 -3.94 7.96
CA LEU A 164 19.92 -5.08 7.77
C LEU A 164 18.84 -5.11 8.86
N LEU A 165 19.18 -4.75 10.10
CA LEU A 165 18.24 -4.61 11.22
C LEU A 165 17.19 -3.53 10.92
N ALA A 166 17.60 -2.39 10.41
CA ALA A 166 16.70 -1.33 10.00
C ALA A 166 15.74 -1.80 8.90
N LYS A 167 16.27 -2.45 7.84
CA LYS A 167 15.45 -3.04 6.77
C LYS A 167 14.43 -4.06 7.32
N ASN A 168 14.83 -4.89 8.28
CA ASN A 168 13.93 -5.85 8.93
C ASN A 168 12.80 -5.17 9.71
N TYR A 169 13.10 -4.09 10.46
CA TYR A 169 12.07 -3.34 11.18
C TYR A 169 11.09 -2.65 10.23
N LEU A 170 11.59 -2.02 9.17
CA LEU A 170 10.77 -1.33 8.18
C LEU A 170 9.83 -2.30 7.45
N LEU A 171 10.32 -3.48 7.04
CA LEU A 171 9.50 -4.52 6.42
C LEU A 171 8.43 -5.08 7.37
N GLN A 172 8.70 -5.07 8.69
CA GLN A 172 7.71 -5.42 9.73
C GLN A 172 6.80 -4.25 10.11
N ARG A 173 6.90 -3.09 9.47
CA ARG A 173 6.15 -1.86 9.77
C ARG A 173 6.42 -1.27 11.17
N LYS A 174 7.54 -1.58 11.75
CA LYS A 174 8.04 -1.02 13.01
C LYS A 174 8.86 0.23 12.72
N ILE A 175 8.20 1.29 12.23
CA ILE A 175 8.85 2.47 11.66
C ILE A 175 9.82 3.12 12.64
N SER A 176 9.36 3.44 13.87
CA SER A 176 10.23 4.09 14.88
C SER A 176 11.46 3.26 15.25
N GLN A 177 11.35 1.93 15.28
CA GLN A 177 12.49 1.05 15.53
C GLN A 177 13.42 1.02 14.32
N GLY A 178 12.87 1.09 13.11
CA GLY A 178 13.63 1.23 11.86
C GLY A 178 14.44 2.53 11.83
N GLU A 179 13.84 3.66 12.21
CA GLU A 179 14.51 4.97 12.30
C GLU A 179 15.67 4.94 13.30
N VAL A 180 15.45 4.39 14.49
CA VAL A 180 16.51 4.24 15.50
C VAL A 180 17.65 3.38 14.98
N ALA A 181 17.34 2.25 14.32
CA ALA A 181 18.35 1.36 13.74
C ALA A 181 19.13 2.03 12.60
N LEU A 182 18.45 2.85 11.75
CA LEU A 182 19.10 3.64 10.70
C LEU A 182 20.02 4.72 11.26
N SER A 183 19.57 5.45 12.30
CA SER A 183 20.42 6.45 12.96
C SER A 183 21.69 5.79 13.50
N LYS A 184 21.53 4.65 14.17
CA LYS A 184 22.68 3.89 14.67
C LYS A 184 23.57 3.36 13.55
N CYS A 185 22.97 2.93 12.44
CA CYS A 185 23.71 2.52 11.25
C CYS A 185 24.58 3.66 10.70
N VAL A 186 24.02 4.87 10.58
CA VAL A 186 24.76 6.07 10.14
C VAL A 186 25.95 6.34 11.04
N ASP A 187 25.76 6.36 12.38
CA ASP A 187 26.84 6.61 13.35
C ASP A 187 27.98 5.59 13.19
N VAL A 188 27.64 4.29 13.13
CA VAL A 188 28.65 3.22 13.06
C VAL A 188 29.32 3.17 11.68
N ALA A 189 28.57 3.35 10.60
CA ALA A 189 29.10 3.37 9.24
C ALA A 189 30.04 4.56 9.03
N TRP A 190 29.67 5.76 9.57
CA TRP A 190 30.54 6.94 9.54
C TRP A 190 31.87 6.68 10.28
N TYR A 191 31.80 6.14 11.49
CA TYR A 191 33.00 5.85 12.29
C TYR A 191 33.92 4.82 11.63
N LYS A 192 33.35 3.87 10.89
CA LYS A 192 34.11 2.80 10.20
C LYS A 192 34.45 3.10 8.75
N GLU A 193 34.14 4.31 8.29
CA GLU A 193 34.39 4.75 6.90
C GLU A 193 33.74 3.83 5.85
N ARG A 194 32.58 3.19 6.22
CA ARG A 194 31.78 2.34 5.33
C ARG A 194 30.80 3.22 4.54
N TYR A 195 31.34 3.93 3.53
CA TYR A 195 30.58 4.87 2.70
C TYR A 195 29.47 4.18 1.87
N ASP A 196 29.67 2.92 1.51
CA ASP A 196 28.68 2.06 0.85
C ASP A 196 27.40 1.89 1.73
N ILE A 197 27.60 1.57 2.98
CA ILE A 197 26.51 1.39 3.96
C ILE A 197 25.89 2.74 4.33
N LEU A 198 26.72 3.76 4.51
CA LEU A 198 26.29 5.11 4.87
C LEU A 198 25.39 5.73 3.82
N SER A 199 25.77 5.62 2.55
CA SER A 199 24.99 6.14 1.43
C SER A 199 23.63 5.44 1.30
N GLU A 200 23.58 4.12 1.47
CA GLU A 200 22.33 3.36 1.45
C GLU A 200 21.43 3.71 2.66
N ALA A 201 22.00 3.93 3.85
CA ALA A 201 21.24 4.37 5.01
C ALA A 201 20.59 5.74 4.79
N TYR A 202 21.32 6.71 4.22
CA TYR A 202 20.76 8.01 3.86
C TYR A 202 19.68 7.89 2.78
N ARG A 203 19.87 7.04 1.76
CA ARG A 203 18.83 6.78 0.76
C ARG A 203 17.54 6.27 1.41
N ILE A 204 17.62 5.32 2.35
CA ILE A 204 16.44 4.80 3.05
C ILE A 204 15.75 5.91 3.88
N GLN A 205 16.51 6.78 4.54
CA GLN A 205 15.95 7.93 5.27
C GLN A 205 15.19 8.88 4.33
N ALA A 206 15.74 9.13 3.15
CA ALA A 206 15.07 9.94 2.13
C ALA A 206 13.77 9.32 1.64
N GLU A 207 13.78 8.02 1.34
CA GLU A 207 12.58 7.28 0.93
C GLU A 207 11.49 7.29 2.01
N MET A 208 11.88 7.16 3.29
CA MET A 208 10.93 7.26 4.40
C MET A 208 10.30 8.67 4.47
N ALA A 209 11.07 9.72 4.21
CA ALA A 209 10.55 11.08 4.16
C ALA A 209 9.58 11.27 2.97
N ILE A 210 9.89 10.69 1.80
CA ILE A 210 8.99 10.69 0.64
C ILE A 210 7.67 10.00 0.97
N GLU A 211 7.72 8.84 1.60
CA GLU A 211 6.52 8.10 2.01
C GLU A 211 5.70 8.85 3.07
N ALA A 212 6.36 9.61 3.93
CA ALA A 212 5.69 10.50 4.88
C ALA A 212 5.09 11.75 4.20
N GLY A 213 5.35 11.97 2.89
CA GLY A 213 4.89 13.15 2.13
C GLY A 213 5.72 14.40 2.40
N ASP A 214 6.87 14.27 3.06
CA ASP A 214 7.76 15.38 3.39
C ASP A 214 8.94 15.41 2.40
N LEU A 215 8.65 15.90 1.20
CA LEU A 215 9.64 15.97 0.13
C LEU A 215 10.82 16.90 0.48
N ASP A 216 10.58 17.92 1.29
CA ASP A 216 11.64 18.83 1.71
C ASP A 216 12.65 18.13 2.61
N LYS A 217 12.19 17.27 3.52
CA LYS A 217 13.06 16.43 4.34
C LYS A 217 13.80 15.37 3.55
N ALA A 218 13.22 14.87 2.45
CA ALA A 218 13.83 13.83 1.64
C ALA A 218 15.09 14.31 0.89
N VAL A 219 15.14 15.57 0.50
CA VAL A 219 16.21 16.13 -0.34
C VAL A 219 17.58 16.04 0.32
N GLN A 220 17.69 16.38 1.61
CA GLN A 220 19.00 16.43 2.29
C GLN A 220 19.63 15.03 2.44
N PRO A 221 18.92 14.01 2.94
CA PRO A 221 19.45 12.65 2.95
C PRO A 221 19.86 12.14 1.57
N TYR A 222 19.09 12.40 0.51
CA TYR A 222 19.52 12.01 -0.84
C TYR A 222 20.79 12.70 -1.31
N LYS A 223 20.95 14.01 -1.05
CA LYS A 223 22.20 14.71 -1.35
C LYS A 223 23.39 14.15 -0.55
N GLN A 224 23.15 13.75 0.70
CA GLN A 224 24.19 13.08 1.49
C GLN A 224 24.52 11.69 0.91
N ALA A 225 23.53 10.92 0.47
CA ALA A 225 23.75 9.64 -0.20
C ALA A 225 24.62 9.82 -1.46
N VAL A 226 24.30 10.80 -2.30
CA VAL A 226 25.10 11.14 -3.49
C VAL A 226 26.52 11.55 -3.12
N ALA A 227 26.69 12.38 -2.08
CA ALA A 227 27.99 12.88 -1.66
C ALA A 227 28.89 11.79 -1.07
N GLN A 228 28.30 10.79 -0.36
CA GLN A 228 29.04 9.73 0.32
C GLN A 228 29.32 8.51 -0.56
N SER A 229 28.57 8.30 -1.63
CA SER A 229 28.82 7.16 -2.53
C SER A 229 30.13 7.35 -3.32
N GLU A 230 30.88 6.29 -3.48
CA GLU A 230 32.08 6.23 -4.35
C GLU A 230 31.73 5.75 -5.78
N ASP A 231 30.54 5.17 -5.96
CA ASP A 231 30.06 4.66 -7.23
C ASP A 231 29.38 5.78 -8.03
N ASN A 232 30.06 6.22 -9.11
CA ASN A 232 29.58 7.32 -9.97
C ASN A 232 28.28 6.97 -10.74
N GLU A 233 28.06 5.70 -11.08
CA GLU A 233 26.80 5.28 -11.71
C GLU A 233 25.66 5.37 -10.73
N GLN A 234 25.86 4.91 -9.49
CA GLN A 234 24.88 5.02 -8.42
C GLN A 234 24.61 6.47 -8.02
N ARG A 235 25.66 7.32 -7.99
CA ARG A 235 25.52 8.77 -7.75
C ARG A 235 24.64 9.42 -8.80
N ALA A 236 24.82 9.06 -10.10
CA ALA A 236 23.98 9.57 -11.17
C ALA A 236 22.50 9.18 -10.95
N LYS A 237 22.22 7.92 -10.62
CA LYS A 237 20.85 7.45 -10.34
C LYS A 237 20.20 8.21 -9.18
N TRP A 238 20.91 8.37 -8.07
CA TRP A 238 20.40 9.14 -6.93
C TRP A 238 20.28 10.64 -7.20
N GLN A 239 21.12 11.18 -8.07
CA GLN A 239 20.98 12.57 -8.52
C GLN A 239 19.71 12.77 -9.38
N VAL A 240 19.34 11.76 -10.22
CA VAL A 240 18.03 11.73 -10.89
C VAL A 240 16.90 11.69 -9.86
N ASP A 241 17.04 10.94 -8.76
CA ASP A 241 16.04 10.91 -7.68
C ASP A 241 15.89 12.27 -7.00
N VAL A 242 16.97 13.00 -6.75
CA VAL A 242 16.93 14.39 -6.25
C VAL A 242 16.14 15.29 -7.22
N GLY A 243 16.44 15.21 -8.51
CA GLY A 243 15.69 15.93 -9.55
C GLY A 243 14.20 15.56 -9.56
N SER A 244 13.90 14.26 -9.43
CA SER A 244 12.53 13.73 -9.37
C SER A 244 11.74 14.27 -8.18
N ILE A 245 12.35 14.37 -7.00
CA ILE A 245 11.73 14.96 -5.81
C ILE A 245 11.37 16.43 -6.05
N TYR A 246 12.31 17.22 -6.57
CA TYR A 246 12.04 18.61 -6.87
C TYR A 246 10.95 18.78 -7.94
N TYR A 247 10.98 17.95 -8.99
CA TYR A 247 9.98 17.98 -10.06
C TYR A 247 8.58 17.67 -9.53
N ARG A 248 8.45 16.62 -8.73
CA ARG A 248 7.20 16.22 -8.08
C ARG A 248 6.70 17.30 -7.13
N ALA A 249 7.58 17.97 -6.39
CA ALA A 249 7.26 19.09 -5.51
C ALA A 249 6.92 20.40 -6.25
N GLY A 250 6.97 20.41 -7.59
CA GLY A 250 6.72 21.60 -8.40
C GLY A 250 7.82 22.65 -8.33
N LYS A 251 9.01 22.33 -7.79
CA LYS A 251 10.20 23.19 -7.69
C LYS A 251 11.04 23.05 -8.96
N PHE A 252 10.48 23.49 -10.09
CA PHE A 252 11.00 23.21 -11.42
C PHE A 252 12.39 23.80 -11.71
N ASP A 253 12.75 24.94 -11.12
CA ASP A 253 14.08 25.53 -11.21
C ASP A 253 15.16 24.64 -10.57
N LEU A 254 14.86 24.12 -9.36
CA LEU A 254 15.73 23.19 -8.66
C LEU A 254 15.77 21.82 -9.35
N ALA A 255 14.65 21.39 -9.92
CA ALA A 255 14.57 20.14 -10.67
C ALA A 255 15.43 20.20 -11.94
N ALA A 256 15.30 21.27 -12.75
CA ALA A 256 16.08 21.45 -13.97
C ALA A 256 17.59 21.45 -13.66
N LYS A 257 18.01 22.12 -12.58
CA LYS A 257 19.41 22.12 -12.14
C LYS A 257 19.87 20.74 -11.67
N ALA A 258 19.06 20.06 -10.85
CA ALA A 258 19.41 18.74 -10.33
C ALA A 258 19.52 17.69 -11.43
N PHE A 259 18.68 17.76 -12.48
CA PHE A 259 18.78 16.89 -13.65
C PHE A 259 19.99 17.23 -14.53
N GLU A 260 20.42 18.49 -14.58
CA GLU A 260 21.67 18.90 -15.23
C GLU A 260 22.89 18.32 -14.52
N ASP A 261 22.93 18.40 -13.18
CA ASP A 261 24.02 17.91 -12.35
C ASP A 261 24.21 16.37 -12.43
N VAL A 262 23.25 15.60 -13.02
CA VAL A 262 23.40 14.16 -13.27
C VAL A 262 24.60 13.87 -14.16
N PHE A 263 24.92 14.77 -15.08
CA PHE A 263 26.01 14.59 -16.04
C PHE A 263 27.40 14.86 -15.47
N ASP A 264 27.48 15.33 -14.21
CA ASP A 264 28.75 15.39 -13.45
C ASP A 264 29.22 13.97 -13.03
N TYR A 265 28.37 12.98 -13.17
CA TYR A 265 28.61 11.59 -12.86
C TYR A 265 28.58 10.74 -14.16
N THR A 266 28.54 9.43 -14.03
CA THR A 266 28.47 8.49 -15.18
C THR A 266 27.09 7.84 -15.26
N PRO A 267 26.06 8.55 -15.78
CA PRO A 267 24.72 8.00 -15.89
C PRO A 267 24.65 6.87 -16.93
N ASP A 268 23.87 5.82 -16.61
CA ASP A 268 23.49 4.82 -17.59
C ASP A 268 22.49 5.41 -18.63
N ALA A 269 22.11 4.62 -19.64
CA ALA A 269 21.21 5.08 -20.69
C ALA A 269 19.85 5.53 -20.19
N VAL A 270 19.31 4.87 -19.14
CA VAL A 270 17.99 5.21 -18.55
C VAL A 270 18.09 6.49 -17.75
N ALA A 271 19.11 6.61 -16.87
CA ALA A 271 19.34 7.82 -16.10
C ALA A 271 19.61 9.04 -16.98
N THR A 272 20.37 8.85 -18.09
CA THR A 272 20.61 9.88 -19.11
C THR A 272 19.30 10.34 -19.74
N PHE A 273 18.47 9.39 -20.15
CA PHE A 273 17.17 9.68 -20.77
C PHE A 273 16.24 10.40 -19.81
N GLU A 274 16.07 9.88 -18.59
CA GLU A 274 15.23 10.50 -17.56
C GLU A 274 15.68 11.92 -17.21
N ALA A 275 16.99 12.11 -17.03
CA ALA A 275 17.55 13.43 -16.71
C ALA A 275 17.26 14.45 -17.81
N LYS A 276 17.49 14.09 -19.09
CA LYS A 276 17.17 14.99 -20.23
C LYS A 276 15.68 15.25 -20.33
N LEU A 277 14.85 14.19 -20.29
CA LEU A 277 13.39 14.29 -20.45
C LEU A 277 12.77 15.21 -19.38
N TYR A 278 13.09 14.96 -18.10
CA TYR A 278 12.50 15.74 -17.01
C TYR A 278 13.17 17.09 -16.80
N ARG A 279 14.39 17.29 -17.32
CA ARG A 279 14.95 18.64 -17.48
C ARG A 279 14.13 19.43 -18.48
N ALA A 280 13.83 18.87 -19.66
CA ALA A 280 12.98 19.53 -20.67
C ALA A 280 11.58 19.81 -20.11
N ALA A 281 10.97 18.83 -19.42
CA ALA A 281 9.68 19.00 -18.74
C ALA A 281 9.71 20.14 -17.71
N SER A 282 10.77 20.24 -16.91
CA SER A 282 10.97 21.31 -15.94
C SER A 282 11.12 22.68 -16.62
N LEU A 283 11.88 22.77 -17.68
CA LEU A 283 12.08 23.99 -18.47
C LEU A 283 10.78 24.43 -19.16
N THR A 284 9.94 23.49 -19.60
CA THR A 284 8.59 23.77 -20.11
C THR A 284 7.73 24.46 -19.05
N GLN A 285 7.74 23.98 -17.80
CA GLN A 285 7.01 24.61 -16.70
C GLN A 285 7.56 26.00 -16.34
N LEU A 286 8.86 26.23 -16.54
CA LEU A 286 9.52 27.53 -16.38
C LEU A 286 9.34 28.47 -17.58
N LYS A 287 8.61 28.05 -18.61
CA LYS A 287 8.39 28.77 -19.88
C LYS A 287 9.70 29.03 -20.67
N ARG A 288 10.74 28.23 -20.47
CA ARG A 288 11.99 28.24 -21.21
C ARG A 288 11.87 27.28 -22.39
N PHE A 289 10.98 27.61 -23.32
CA PHE A 289 10.50 26.71 -24.37
C PHE A 289 11.58 26.30 -25.38
N ASP A 290 12.46 27.22 -25.77
CA ASP A 290 13.49 26.96 -26.78
C ASP A 290 14.54 25.96 -26.26
N GLU A 291 14.92 26.09 -24.99
CA GLU A 291 15.84 25.14 -24.35
C GLU A 291 15.21 23.75 -24.14
N ALA A 292 13.90 23.71 -23.82
CA ALA A 292 13.19 22.46 -23.70
C ALA A 292 13.07 21.76 -25.05
N GLU A 293 12.82 22.52 -26.13
CA GLU A 293 12.74 22.01 -27.50
C GLU A 293 14.05 21.40 -27.97
N GLU A 294 15.19 22.09 -27.77
CA GLU A 294 16.53 21.60 -28.11
C GLU A 294 16.83 20.23 -27.46
N ILE A 295 16.47 20.09 -26.17
CA ILE A 295 16.67 18.81 -25.45
C ILE A 295 15.77 17.70 -26.03
N LEU A 296 14.50 18.01 -26.34
CA LEU A 296 13.58 17.04 -26.92
C LEU A 296 13.97 16.62 -28.32
N GLU A 297 14.53 17.53 -29.15
CA GLU A 297 15.09 17.23 -30.45
C GLU A 297 16.31 16.28 -30.36
N ASP A 298 17.22 16.55 -29.42
CA ASP A 298 18.36 15.67 -29.16
C ASP A 298 17.91 14.26 -28.72
N LEU A 299 16.83 14.15 -27.94
CA LEU A 299 16.25 12.86 -27.55
C LEU A 299 15.59 12.14 -28.73
N GLU A 300 14.89 12.87 -29.62
CA GLU A 300 14.23 12.30 -30.80
C GLU A 300 15.24 11.77 -31.85
N ASP A 301 16.33 12.47 -32.06
CA ASP A 301 17.38 12.12 -33.02
C ASP A 301 18.18 10.89 -32.58
N ASN A 302 18.18 10.56 -31.32
CA ASN A 302 18.91 9.42 -30.78
C ASN A 302 18.15 8.11 -30.93
N ARG A 303 18.61 7.27 -31.88
CA ARG A 303 18.01 5.96 -32.16
C ARG A 303 18.01 4.98 -30.97
N SER A 304 18.85 5.20 -29.97
CA SER A 304 18.89 4.35 -28.78
C SER A 304 17.61 4.47 -27.96
N TYR A 305 16.85 5.55 -28.13
CA TYR A 305 15.62 5.84 -27.40
C TYR A 305 14.34 5.52 -28.19
N GLU A 306 14.44 4.76 -29.28
CA GLU A 306 13.29 4.35 -30.12
C GLU A 306 12.15 3.70 -29.29
N GLU A 307 12.51 2.87 -28.29
CA GLU A 307 11.54 2.21 -27.41
C GLU A 307 10.81 3.21 -26.49
N TRP A 308 11.37 4.42 -26.30
CA TRP A 308 10.87 5.46 -25.37
C TRP A 308 10.27 6.66 -26.08
N LYS A 309 10.00 6.57 -27.35
CA LYS A 309 9.40 7.65 -28.18
C LYS A 309 8.07 8.16 -27.62
N SER A 310 7.30 7.30 -26.94
CA SER A 310 6.04 7.72 -26.29
C SER A 310 6.27 8.75 -25.20
N PHE A 311 7.37 8.66 -24.44
CA PHE A 311 7.75 9.67 -23.46
C PHE A 311 8.07 11.01 -24.12
N ILE A 312 8.90 10.99 -25.16
CA ILE A 312 9.29 12.20 -25.87
C ILE A 312 8.08 12.88 -26.51
N ALA A 313 7.22 12.10 -27.17
CA ALA A 313 5.99 12.61 -27.78
C ALA A 313 5.04 13.22 -26.74
N SER A 314 4.96 12.64 -25.53
CA SER A 314 4.16 13.16 -24.43
C SER A 314 4.67 14.50 -23.92
N GLU A 315 6.00 14.64 -23.76
CA GLU A 315 6.60 15.90 -23.30
C GLU A 315 6.59 16.98 -24.40
N ARG A 316 6.75 16.62 -25.67
CA ARG A 316 6.58 17.56 -26.79
C ARG A 316 5.16 18.12 -26.86
N LEU A 317 4.17 17.26 -26.67
CA LEU A 317 2.77 17.71 -26.59
C LEU A 317 2.53 18.65 -25.39
N ALA A 318 3.17 18.39 -24.23
CA ALA A 318 3.10 19.27 -23.08
C ALA A 318 3.76 20.63 -23.35
N LEU A 319 4.91 20.64 -24.05
CA LEU A 319 5.62 21.84 -24.48
C LEU A 319 4.74 22.70 -25.42
N GLU A 320 4.13 22.11 -26.45
CA GLU A 320 3.28 22.84 -27.39
C GLU A 320 2.04 23.43 -26.71
N ARG A 321 1.41 22.69 -25.80
CA ARG A 321 0.29 23.20 -24.99
C ARG A 321 0.70 24.39 -24.11
N ALA A 322 1.89 24.31 -23.49
CA ALA A 322 2.38 25.39 -22.62
C ALA A 322 2.75 26.65 -23.41
N ARG A 323 3.24 26.48 -24.65
CA ARG A 323 3.59 27.59 -25.56
C ARG A 323 2.34 28.32 -26.10
N THR A 324 1.23 27.64 -26.26
CA THR A 324 0.00 28.15 -26.86
C THR A 324 -1.25 27.87 -26.00
N PRO A 325 -1.33 28.47 -24.79
CA PRO A 325 -2.39 28.14 -23.82
C PRO A 325 -3.81 28.55 -24.27
N ASP A 326 -3.93 29.57 -25.15
CA ASP A 326 -5.21 30.14 -25.58
C ASP A 326 -5.78 29.49 -26.85
N LEU A 327 -5.02 28.64 -27.48
CA LEU A 327 -5.44 27.93 -28.71
C LEU A 327 -5.77 26.47 -28.39
N GLU A 328 -7.09 26.16 -28.32
CA GLU A 328 -7.57 24.83 -28.74
C GLU A 328 -7.28 24.69 -30.26
N SER A 329 -6.00 24.70 -30.64
CA SER A 329 -5.67 24.57 -32.04
C SER A 329 -6.04 23.15 -32.47
N GLU A 330 -6.73 23.05 -33.59
CA GLU A 330 -7.07 21.76 -34.19
C GLU A 330 -5.83 20.88 -34.36
N GLN A 331 -4.65 21.49 -34.44
CA GLN A 331 -3.35 20.84 -34.48
C GLN A 331 -3.00 20.13 -33.16
N ILE A 332 -3.16 20.78 -32.00
CA ILE A 332 -2.91 20.17 -30.68
C ILE A 332 -3.89 19.02 -30.45
N LEU A 333 -5.19 19.21 -30.75
CA LEU A 333 -6.17 18.14 -30.66
C LEU A 333 -5.88 16.96 -31.60
N ALA A 334 -5.33 17.23 -32.79
CA ALA A 334 -4.89 16.18 -33.71
C ALA A 334 -3.70 15.40 -33.18
N GLN A 335 -2.73 16.09 -32.54
CA GLN A 335 -1.58 15.45 -31.90
C GLN A 335 -1.99 14.64 -30.67
N GLU A 336 -2.92 15.13 -29.85
CA GLU A 336 -3.49 14.38 -28.74
C GLU A 336 -4.12 13.07 -29.22
N ARG A 337 -4.97 13.14 -30.26
CA ARG A 337 -5.60 11.96 -30.85
C ARG A 337 -4.56 11.00 -31.43
N LYS A 338 -3.50 11.52 -32.04
CA LYS A 338 -2.40 10.72 -32.56
C LYS A 338 -1.64 10.04 -31.43
N ALA A 339 -1.30 10.73 -30.33
CA ALA A 339 -0.66 10.15 -29.17
C ALA A 339 -1.55 9.07 -28.52
N ASP A 340 -2.82 9.35 -28.29
CA ASP A 340 -3.80 8.41 -27.72
C ASP A 340 -3.97 7.14 -28.58
N THR A 341 -3.86 7.26 -29.93
CA THR A 341 -4.03 6.13 -30.85
C THR A 341 -2.74 5.37 -31.12
N SER A 342 -1.60 6.06 -31.19
CA SER A 342 -0.30 5.45 -31.48
C SER A 342 0.32 4.78 -30.25
N PHE A 343 0.01 5.28 -29.06
CA PHE A 343 0.61 4.83 -27.80
C PHE A 343 -0.44 4.40 -26.79
N VAL A 344 -1.44 3.63 -27.25
CA VAL A 344 -2.55 3.15 -26.41
C VAL A 344 -2.05 2.46 -25.14
N GLY A 345 -2.52 2.90 -23.98
CA GLY A 345 -2.23 2.30 -22.68
C GLY A 345 -0.80 2.52 -22.17
N ARG A 346 -0.01 3.38 -22.82
CA ARG A 346 1.32 3.73 -22.29
C ARG A 346 1.18 4.63 -21.06
N PRO A 347 1.86 4.31 -19.94
CA PRO A 347 1.71 5.04 -18.68
C PRO A 347 1.98 6.55 -18.79
N GLU A 348 2.95 6.96 -19.59
CA GLU A 348 3.31 8.35 -19.85
C GLU A 348 2.19 9.13 -20.55
N VAL A 349 1.51 8.52 -21.50
CA VAL A 349 0.35 9.14 -22.21
C VAL A 349 -0.85 9.25 -21.26
N LEU A 350 -1.06 8.25 -20.40
CA LEU A 350 -2.11 8.29 -19.40
C LEU A 350 -1.83 9.35 -18.33
N ALA A 351 -0.56 9.56 -17.96
CA ALA A 351 -0.13 10.63 -17.07
C ALA A 351 -0.37 12.02 -17.66
N GLN A 352 -0.09 12.23 -18.96
CA GLN A 352 -0.38 13.47 -19.66
C GLN A 352 -1.89 13.76 -19.71
N ASN A 353 -2.72 12.74 -20.00
CA ASN A 353 -4.18 12.89 -19.91
C ASN A 353 -4.60 13.26 -18.46
N PHE A 354 -4.00 12.66 -17.46
CA PHE A 354 -4.27 13.02 -16.07
C PHE A 354 -3.90 14.48 -15.76
N GLN A 355 -2.72 14.93 -16.17
CA GLN A 355 -2.27 16.31 -15.96
C GLN A 355 -3.22 17.32 -16.62
N LYS A 356 -3.63 17.07 -17.88
CA LYS A 356 -4.61 17.93 -18.57
C LYS A 356 -5.97 17.93 -17.87
N GLY A 357 -6.44 16.76 -17.43
CA GLY A 357 -7.64 16.65 -16.62
C GLY A 357 -7.56 17.49 -15.34
N MET A 358 -6.41 17.46 -14.63
CA MET A 358 -6.17 18.25 -13.42
C MET A 358 -6.10 19.75 -13.69
N GLU A 359 -5.50 20.15 -14.80
CA GLU A 359 -5.49 21.57 -15.23
C GLU A 359 -6.90 22.11 -15.41
N LEU A 360 -7.74 21.43 -16.21
CA LEU A 360 -9.12 21.79 -16.44
C LEU A 360 -9.96 21.76 -15.15
N TYR A 361 -9.70 20.77 -14.31
CA TYR A 361 -10.35 20.67 -13.00
C TYR A 361 -10.06 21.87 -12.12
N LYS A 362 -8.78 22.31 -12.02
CA LYS A 362 -8.37 23.51 -11.26
C LYS A 362 -8.99 24.80 -11.82
N GLN A 363 -9.30 24.84 -13.13
CA GLN A 363 -10.02 25.94 -13.78
C GLN A 363 -11.53 25.88 -13.56
N GLY A 364 -12.06 24.89 -12.85
CA GLY A 364 -13.50 24.66 -12.66
C GLY A 364 -14.23 24.09 -13.90
N LYS A 365 -13.50 23.72 -14.94
CA LYS A 365 -14.04 23.14 -16.19
C LYS A 365 -14.26 21.63 -16.04
N TYR A 366 -15.13 21.25 -15.11
CA TYR A 366 -15.30 19.85 -14.70
C TYR A 366 -15.75 18.93 -15.84
N SER A 367 -16.74 19.38 -16.65
CA SER A 367 -17.23 18.57 -17.77
C SER A 367 -16.18 18.34 -18.86
N GLU A 368 -15.29 19.31 -19.08
CA GLU A 368 -14.17 19.19 -20.03
C GLU A 368 -13.05 18.29 -19.48
N ALA A 369 -12.83 18.29 -18.16
CA ALA A 369 -11.85 17.43 -17.50
C ALA A 369 -12.24 15.94 -17.54
N LEU A 370 -13.53 15.63 -17.55
CA LEU A 370 -14.05 14.26 -17.42
C LEU A 370 -13.49 13.27 -18.47
N PRO A 371 -13.46 13.58 -19.79
CA PRO A 371 -12.90 12.66 -20.79
C PRO A 371 -11.41 12.40 -20.59
N TYR A 372 -10.65 13.35 -20.06
CA TYR A 372 -9.23 13.17 -19.78
C TYR A 372 -9.03 12.21 -18.62
N PHE A 373 -9.78 12.35 -17.52
CA PHE A 373 -9.73 11.36 -16.43
C PHE A 373 -10.23 9.98 -16.86
N ALA A 374 -11.22 9.91 -17.76
CA ALA A 374 -11.68 8.64 -18.33
C ALA A 374 -10.55 7.91 -19.09
N ARG A 375 -9.75 8.64 -19.86
CA ARG A 375 -8.57 8.09 -20.57
C ARG A 375 -7.47 7.71 -19.59
N ALA A 376 -7.17 8.56 -18.61
CA ALA A 376 -6.11 8.32 -17.62
C ALA A 376 -6.32 7.05 -16.78
N LYS A 377 -7.55 6.58 -16.62
CA LYS A 377 -7.90 5.39 -15.83
C LYS A 377 -8.16 4.11 -16.62
N VAL A 378 -7.70 4.01 -17.88
CA VAL A 378 -7.94 2.82 -18.72
C VAL A 378 -7.15 1.60 -18.22
N ILE A 379 -5.91 1.82 -17.75
CA ILE A 379 -5.04 0.76 -17.25
C ILE A 379 -4.50 1.18 -15.86
N ARG A 380 -4.24 0.21 -14.99
CA ARG A 380 -3.63 0.47 -13.68
C ARG A 380 -2.22 1.00 -13.84
N THR A 381 -2.06 2.28 -13.55
CA THR A 381 -0.81 3.06 -13.53
C THR A 381 -0.77 3.86 -12.24
N PRO A 382 0.33 4.53 -11.89
CA PRO A 382 0.37 5.40 -10.71
C PRO A 382 -0.74 6.45 -10.64
N VAL A 383 -1.25 6.92 -11.80
CA VAL A 383 -2.32 7.93 -11.84
C VAL A 383 -3.73 7.33 -11.79
N TYR A 384 -3.88 6.01 -11.90
CA TYR A 384 -5.18 5.34 -12.05
C TYR A 384 -6.16 5.67 -10.92
N ASP A 385 -5.76 5.46 -9.67
CA ASP A 385 -6.66 5.60 -8.52
C ASP A 385 -7.08 7.06 -8.32
N VAL A 386 -6.15 7.98 -8.54
CA VAL A 386 -6.41 9.42 -8.46
C VAL A 386 -7.32 9.88 -9.60
N ALA A 387 -7.04 9.44 -10.83
CA ALA A 387 -7.91 9.73 -11.99
C ALA A 387 -9.32 9.18 -11.80
N ASN A 388 -9.43 7.96 -11.25
CA ASN A 388 -10.73 7.34 -10.95
C ASN A 388 -11.50 8.10 -9.85
N LYS A 389 -10.80 8.63 -8.84
CA LYS A 389 -11.39 9.48 -7.81
C LYS A 389 -12.02 10.74 -8.44
N TYR A 390 -11.23 11.51 -9.19
CA TYR A 390 -11.73 12.74 -9.82
C TYR A 390 -12.82 12.46 -10.86
N PHE A 391 -12.69 11.40 -11.65
CA PHE A 391 -13.73 10.95 -12.55
C PHE A 391 -15.05 10.69 -11.81
N SER A 392 -15.00 9.96 -10.71
CA SER A 392 -16.18 9.62 -9.90
C SER A 392 -16.80 10.85 -9.25
N LEU A 393 -15.98 11.78 -8.76
CA LEU A 393 -16.45 13.05 -8.17
C LEU A 393 -17.14 13.94 -9.22
N ILE A 394 -16.56 14.07 -10.40
CA ILE A 394 -17.15 14.86 -11.48
C ILE A 394 -18.48 14.22 -11.95
N LYS A 395 -18.53 12.89 -12.02
CA LYS A 395 -19.79 12.17 -12.33
C LYS A 395 -20.88 12.42 -11.29
N GLN A 396 -20.53 12.42 -10.01
CA GLN A 396 -21.45 12.76 -8.93
C GLN A 396 -21.93 14.22 -9.08
N TRP A 397 -21.03 15.14 -9.40
CA TRP A 397 -21.35 16.53 -9.65
C TRP A 397 -22.34 16.69 -10.83
N GLU A 398 -22.10 16.04 -11.96
CA GLU A 398 -23.02 16.03 -13.12
C GLU A 398 -24.39 15.45 -12.76
N ASP A 399 -24.40 14.33 -12.03
CA ASP A 399 -25.65 13.67 -11.64
C ASP A 399 -26.47 14.53 -10.66
N GLN A 400 -25.83 15.21 -9.72
CA GLN A 400 -26.51 16.11 -8.79
C GLN A 400 -27.10 17.34 -9.53
N HIS A 401 -26.34 17.95 -10.43
CA HIS A 401 -26.82 19.05 -11.26
C HIS A 401 -28.01 18.62 -12.12
N ARG A 402 -27.96 17.44 -12.71
CA ARG A 402 -29.06 16.89 -13.51
C ARG A 402 -30.30 16.67 -12.65
N LYS A 403 -30.20 16.10 -11.47
CA LYS A 403 -31.31 15.90 -10.53
C LYS A 403 -31.92 17.21 -10.10
N ILE A 404 -31.12 18.21 -9.73
CA ILE A 404 -31.61 19.55 -9.35
C ILE A 404 -32.34 20.21 -10.52
N ASN A 405 -31.80 20.11 -11.73
CA ASN A 405 -32.44 20.67 -12.92
C ASN A 405 -33.80 20.01 -13.24
N VAL A 406 -33.88 18.68 -13.17
CA VAL A 406 -35.14 17.94 -13.33
C VAL A 406 -36.20 18.43 -12.33
N LEU A 407 -35.80 18.58 -11.05
CA LEU A 407 -36.70 19.04 -9.99
C LEU A 407 -37.17 20.50 -10.17
N ARG A 408 -36.44 21.32 -10.95
CA ARG A 408 -36.86 22.69 -11.30
C ARG A 408 -38.03 22.74 -12.30
N PHE A 409 -38.14 21.75 -13.17
CA PHE A 409 -39.12 21.74 -14.30
C PHE A 409 -40.42 21.02 -13.95
N VAL A 410 -40.54 20.39 -12.78
CA VAL A 410 -41.77 19.69 -12.39
C VAL A 410 -42.69 20.66 -11.66
N ASP A 411 -43.58 21.30 -12.41
CA ASP A 411 -44.59 22.22 -11.85
C ASP A 411 -45.94 21.51 -11.67
N LYS A 412 -46.02 20.67 -10.62
CA LYS A 412 -47.29 20.07 -10.16
C LYS A 412 -47.65 20.68 -8.81
N PRO A 413 -48.76 21.48 -8.73
CA PRO A 413 -49.14 22.17 -7.48
C PRO A 413 -49.26 21.25 -6.26
N ALA A 414 -49.76 20.04 -6.45
CA ALA A 414 -49.95 19.04 -5.37
C ALA A 414 -48.64 18.41 -4.84
N MET A 415 -47.51 18.66 -5.48
CA MET A 415 -46.19 18.06 -5.12
C MET A 415 -45.14 19.12 -4.76
N ARG A 416 -45.51 20.41 -4.69
CA ARG A 416 -44.53 21.51 -4.48
C ARG A 416 -43.74 21.34 -3.21
N ASP A 417 -44.35 21.00 -2.10
CA ASP A 417 -43.71 20.90 -0.80
C ASP A 417 -42.77 19.68 -0.75
N THR A 418 -43.22 18.53 -1.24
CA THR A 418 -42.40 17.30 -1.30
C THR A 418 -41.21 17.49 -2.25
N MET A 419 -41.42 18.20 -3.35
CA MET A 419 -40.33 18.47 -4.30
C MET A 419 -39.34 19.52 -3.79
N ALA A 420 -39.80 20.49 -3.00
CA ALA A 420 -38.91 21.44 -2.35
C ALA A 420 -37.96 20.75 -1.36
N VAL A 421 -38.51 19.85 -0.55
CA VAL A 421 -37.68 19.03 0.39
C VAL A 421 -36.70 18.14 -0.37
N GLN A 422 -37.15 17.48 -1.43
CA GLN A 422 -36.24 16.64 -2.22
C GLN A 422 -35.15 17.49 -2.90
N ARG A 423 -35.50 18.66 -3.40
CA ARG A 423 -34.55 19.57 -4.02
C ARG A 423 -33.51 20.08 -3.03
N SER A 424 -33.88 20.42 -1.80
CA SER A 424 -32.94 20.86 -0.79
C SER A 424 -31.93 19.74 -0.40
N LYS A 425 -32.39 18.48 -0.39
CA LYS A 425 -31.52 17.31 -0.19
C LYS A 425 -30.49 17.14 -1.32
N GLU A 426 -30.92 17.31 -2.57
CA GLU A 426 -30.01 17.22 -3.72
C GLU A 426 -29.03 18.42 -3.76
N VAL A 427 -29.49 19.61 -3.36
CA VAL A 427 -28.62 20.80 -3.23
C VAL A 427 -27.59 20.59 -2.13
N TYR A 428 -27.98 20.03 -0.98
CA TYR A 428 -27.05 19.65 0.07
C TYR A 428 -26.03 18.59 -0.41
N ALA A 429 -26.49 17.58 -1.16
CA ALA A 429 -25.60 16.56 -1.72
C ALA A 429 -24.59 17.18 -2.70
N LEU A 430 -24.97 18.22 -3.44
CA LEU A 430 -24.06 18.97 -4.30
C LEU A 430 -23.01 19.74 -3.48
N GLY A 431 -23.41 20.36 -2.37
CA GLY A 431 -22.48 21.00 -1.42
C GLY A 431 -21.42 20.01 -0.91
N ARG A 432 -21.84 18.78 -0.61
CA ARG A 432 -20.94 17.71 -0.22
C ARG A 432 -19.93 17.30 -1.31
N VAL A 433 -20.33 17.35 -2.56
CA VAL A 433 -19.42 17.09 -3.69
C VAL A 433 -18.36 18.20 -3.78
N PHE A 434 -18.76 19.47 -3.60
CA PHE A 434 -17.81 20.59 -3.58
C PHE A 434 -16.87 20.54 -2.39
N GLU A 435 -17.33 20.09 -1.21
CA GLU A 435 -16.46 19.82 -0.06
C GLU A 435 -15.40 18.77 -0.39
N GLN A 436 -15.78 17.68 -1.07
CA GLN A 436 -14.83 16.66 -1.54
C GLN A 436 -13.89 17.16 -2.65
N PHE A 437 -14.31 18.17 -3.41
CA PHE A 437 -13.45 18.87 -4.35
C PHE A 437 -12.42 19.77 -3.65
N GLY A 438 -12.59 20.06 -2.37
CA GLY A 438 -11.80 21.04 -1.65
C GLY A 438 -12.23 22.49 -1.90
N ASP A 439 -13.32 22.71 -2.62
CA ASP A 439 -13.93 24.02 -2.85
C ASP A 439 -14.90 24.34 -1.70
N MET A 440 -14.32 24.88 -0.60
CA MET A 440 -15.08 25.15 0.62
C MET A 440 -16.08 26.30 0.46
N ASP A 441 -15.81 27.26 -0.43
CA ASP A 441 -16.70 28.40 -0.69
C ASP A 441 -17.96 27.93 -1.42
N SER A 442 -17.82 27.14 -2.46
CA SER A 442 -18.95 26.53 -3.16
C SER A 442 -19.71 25.58 -2.25
N ALA A 443 -19.02 24.76 -1.45
CA ALA A 443 -19.67 23.88 -0.47
C ALA A 443 -20.53 24.67 0.51
N MET A 444 -20.00 25.75 1.09
CA MET A 444 -20.72 26.64 2.00
C MET A 444 -21.94 27.28 1.31
N HIS A 445 -21.76 27.77 0.07
CA HIS A 445 -22.86 28.33 -0.71
C HIS A 445 -24.02 27.34 -0.86
N TYR A 446 -23.74 26.10 -1.24
CA TYR A 446 -24.79 25.09 -1.44
C TYR A 446 -25.40 24.60 -0.12
N TYR A 447 -24.65 24.56 0.97
CA TYR A 447 -25.21 24.25 2.30
C TYR A 447 -26.16 25.32 2.78
N ARG A 448 -25.84 26.63 2.57
CA ARG A 448 -26.75 27.75 2.86
C ARG A 448 -28.00 27.69 1.97
N LEU A 449 -27.81 27.44 0.68
CA LEU A 449 -28.94 27.33 -0.26
C LEU A 449 -29.89 26.17 0.09
N ALA A 450 -29.35 25.04 0.54
CA ALA A 450 -30.14 23.91 1.02
C ALA A 450 -30.94 24.29 2.30
N HIS A 451 -30.26 24.93 3.27
CA HIS A 451 -30.91 25.43 4.49
C HIS A 451 -32.03 26.42 4.18
N ASP A 452 -31.78 27.43 3.37
CA ASP A 452 -32.75 28.50 3.06
C ASP A 452 -33.92 28.01 2.25
N SER A 453 -33.72 26.97 1.43
CA SER A 453 -34.78 26.36 0.62
C SER A 453 -35.66 25.37 1.39
N THR A 454 -35.38 25.11 2.66
CA THR A 454 -36.10 24.15 3.50
C THR A 454 -37.06 24.88 4.45
N ALA A 455 -38.24 24.32 4.68
CA ALA A 455 -39.25 24.92 5.54
C ALA A 455 -38.78 25.01 6.99
N ASP A 456 -39.24 26.03 7.74
CA ASP A 456 -38.94 26.17 9.15
C ASP A 456 -39.54 25.03 9.96
N GLY A 457 -38.74 24.49 10.87
CA GLY A 457 -39.13 23.32 11.72
C GLY A 457 -38.80 21.96 11.10
N ASP A 458 -38.30 21.88 9.84
CA ASP A 458 -37.84 20.64 9.27
C ASP A 458 -36.50 20.22 9.89
N ALA A 459 -36.42 18.96 10.36
CA ALA A 459 -35.26 18.40 11.01
C ALA A 459 -34.00 18.40 10.09
N GLU A 460 -34.17 18.39 8.77
CA GLU A 460 -33.06 18.44 7.81
C GLU A 460 -32.29 19.78 7.87
N LYS A 461 -32.93 20.88 8.35
CA LYS A 461 -32.21 22.15 8.56
C LYS A 461 -31.05 22.03 9.53
N SER A 462 -31.21 21.21 10.57
CA SER A 462 -30.15 20.95 11.55
C SER A 462 -28.89 20.31 10.90
N ARG A 463 -29.13 19.43 9.93
CA ARG A 463 -28.05 18.80 9.14
C ARG A 463 -27.29 19.81 8.30
N TYR A 464 -28.00 20.74 7.67
CA TYR A 464 -27.38 21.74 6.79
C TYR A 464 -26.62 22.78 7.59
N LEU A 465 -27.13 23.21 8.73
CA LEU A 465 -26.42 24.08 9.66
C LEU A 465 -25.17 23.39 10.24
N PHE A 466 -25.31 22.13 10.60
CA PHE A 466 -24.19 21.35 11.14
C PHE A 466 -23.04 21.21 10.11
N ALA A 467 -23.36 20.99 8.84
CA ALA A 467 -22.37 20.94 7.77
C ALA A 467 -21.66 22.29 7.61
N GLN A 468 -22.40 23.43 7.72
CA GLN A 468 -21.81 24.75 7.68
C GLN A 468 -20.86 24.98 8.88
N ALA A 469 -21.31 24.68 10.09
CA ALA A 469 -20.49 24.83 11.31
C ALA A 469 -19.20 24.01 11.23
N ARG A 470 -19.32 22.75 10.82
CA ARG A 470 -18.16 21.86 10.65
C ARG A 470 -17.16 22.40 9.62
N LEU A 471 -17.64 22.96 8.52
CA LEU A 471 -16.80 23.48 7.45
C LEU A 471 -15.93 24.64 7.89
N ILE A 472 -16.46 25.52 8.75
CA ILE A 472 -15.73 26.71 9.24
C ILE A 472 -15.02 26.51 10.58
N LYS A 473 -15.20 25.39 11.26
CA LYS A 473 -14.67 25.15 12.61
C LYS A 473 -13.15 25.34 12.70
N ALA A 474 -12.41 25.00 11.65
CA ALA A 474 -10.95 25.15 11.61
C ALA A 474 -10.49 26.59 11.34
N THR A 475 -11.30 27.41 10.65
CA THR A 475 -10.95 28.77 10.23
C THR A 475 -11.59 29.84 11.10
N ASP A 476 -12.80 29.60 11.60
CA ASP A 476 -13.56 30.50 12.47
C ASP A 476 -14.33 29.69 13.53
N PRO A 477 -13.65 29.31 14.61
CA PRO A 477 -14.27 28.53 15.69
C PRO A 477 -15.45 29.23 16.35
N GLU A 478 -15.40 30.57 16.53
CA GLU A 478 -16.47 31.35 17.21
C GLU A 478 -17.75 31.35 16.38
N ALA A 479 -17.64 31.53 15.05
CA ALA A 479 -18.79 31.42 14.16
C ALA A 479 -19.34 29.99 14.09
N ALA A 480 -18.48 28.97 14.17
CA ALA A 480 -18.89 27.58 14.22
C ALA A 480 -19.68 27.27 15.50
N ASP A 481 -19.17 27.73 16.66
CA ASP A 481 -19.83 27.53 17.95
C ASP A 481 -21.21 28.23 18.00
N SER A 482 -21.31 29.45 17.43
CA SER A 482 -22.61 30.15 17.29
C SER A 482 -23.61 29.33 16.47
N LEU A 483 -23.18 28.66 15.41
CA LEU A 483 -24.05 27.77 14.63
C LEU A 483 -24.42 26.51 15.42
N PHE A 484 -23.51 25.94 16.19
CA PHE A 484 -23.79 24.80 17.05
C PHE A 484 -24.80 25.17 18.15
N GLU A 485 -24.73 26.37 18.75
CA GLU A 485 -25.71 26.88 19.69
C GLU A 485 -27.11 26.97 19.03
N VAL A 486 -27.21 27.54 17.86
CA VAL A 486 -28.47 27.60 17.11
C VAL A 486 -29.05 26.21 16.82
N ILE A 487 -28.20 25.22 16.50
CA ILE A 487 -28.63 23.86 16.22
C ILE A 487 -29.14 23.22 17.55
N SER A 488 -28.40 23.40 18.64
CA SER A 488 -28.73 22.89 19.95
C SER A 488 -30.07 23.42 20.46
N GLU A 489 -30.31 24.74 20.34
CA GLU A 489 -31.51 25.39 20.78
C GLU A 489 -32.74 25.07 19.92
N ARG A 490 -32.59 25.12 18.60
CA ARG A 490 -33.73 24.97 17.67
C ARG A 490 -34.09 23.52 17.38
N TYR A 491 -33.09 22.62 17.42
CA TYR A 491 -33.23 21.21 17.03
C TYR A 491 -32.69 20.25 18.09
N PRO A 492 -33.02 20.40 19.39
CA PRO A 492 -32.39 19.62 20.49
C PRO A 492 -32.58 18.12 20.36
N ASN A 493 -33.69 17.69 19.77
CA ASN A 493 -34.04 16.28 19.57
C ASN A 493 -33.51 15.67 18.28
N SER A 494 -32.85 16.46 17.42
CA SER A 494 -32.22 15.95 16.20
C SER A 494 -30.87 15.29 16.53
N ALA A 495 -30.41 14.36 15.69
CA ALA A 495 -29.09 13.79 15.80
C ALA A 495 -27.98 14.85 15.77
N TYR A 496 -28.16 15.89 14.98
CA TYR A 496 -27.22 17.01 14.87
C TYR A 496 -27.30 17.99 16.05
N GLY A 497 -28.45 18.14 16.67
CA GLY A 497 -28.60 18.92 17.92
C GLY A 497 -27.81 18.28 19.08
N ARG A 498 -27.98 16.98 19.27
CA ARG A 498 -27.19 16.23 20.26
C ARG A 498 -25.70 16.29 19.98
N GLN A 499 -25.31 16.22 18.73
CA GLN A 499 -23.90 16.32 18.33
C GLN A 499 -23.34 17.73 18.56
N ALA A 500 -24.11 18.78 18.23
CA ALA A 500 -23.74 20.18 18.49
C ALA A 500 -23.49 20.42 19.97
N ASN A 501 -24.33 19.86 20.86
CA ASN A 501 -24.11 19.93 22.31
C ASN A 501 -22.76 19.29 22.71
N GLY A 502 -22.39 18.17 22.14
CA GLY A 502 -21.10 17.55 22.39
C GLY A 502 -19.92 18.38 21.89
N ASP A 503 -20.08 19.04 20.74
CA ASP A 503 -19.05 19.91 20.15
C ASP A 503 -18.88 21.23 20.94
N LEU A 504 -19.94 21.69 21.65
CA LEU A 504 -19.89 22.82 22.56
C LEU A 504 -19.40 22.46 24.00
N GLY A 505 -19.10 21.17 24.23
CA GLY A 505 -18.63 20.69 25.52
C GLY A 505 -19.71 20.52 26.59
N PHE A 506 -20.99 20.61 26.21
CA PHE A 506 -22.10 20.30 27.13
C PHE A 506 -22.25 18.77 27.25
N SER A 507 -22.18 18.25 28.49
CA SER A 507 -22.57 16.86 28.74
C SER A 507 -24.09 16.74 28.54
N SER A 508 -24.51 15.94 27.59
CA SER A 508 -25.92 15.65 27.40
C SER A 508 -26.38 14.68 28.51
N ASP A 509 -26.85 15.22 29.63
CA ASP A 509 -27.46 14.45 30.72
C ASP A 509 -28.88 13.94 30.41
N ALA A 510 -29.20 13.82 29.16
CA ALA A 510 -30.50 13.31 28.79
C ALA A 510 -30.41 12.28 27.70
N ILE A 511 -30.48 10.98 28.08
CA ILE A 511 -31.47 10.09 27.50
C ILE A 511 -31.02 8.87 26.72
N VAL A 512 -31.44 7.75 27.26
CA VAL A 512 -32.12 6.60 26.63
C VAL A 512 -31.60 6.19 25.28
N ASP A 513 -30.83 5.10 25.28
CA ASP A 513 -30.33 4.38 24.12
C ASP A 513 -29.26 5.13 23.29
N ASP A 514 -28.47 5.92 23.98
CA ASP A 514 -27.41 6.78 23.40
C ASP A 514 -26.33 5.95 22.66
N ASP A 515 -26.03 4.77 23.14
CA ASP A 515 -24.97 3.90 22.65
C ASP A 515 -25.25 3.39 21.24
N ALA A 516 -26.51 3.00 20.97
CA ALA A 516 -26.93 2.54 19.65
C ALA A 516 -26.85 3.66 18.60
N GLU A 517 -27.18 4.89 19.01
CA GLU A 517 -27.15 6.05 18.13
C GLU A 517 -25.72 6.54 17.91
N MET A 518 -24.90 6.57 18.95
CA MET A 518 -23.47 6.82 18.86
C MET A 518 -22.79 5.83 17.92
N TYR A 519 -23.14 4.55 18.01
CA TYR A 519 -22.62 3.53 17.13
C TYR A 519 -23.07 3.72 15.67
N ARG A 520 -24.36 4.07 15.44
CA ARG A 520 -24.88 4.39 14.09
C ARG A 520 -24.20 5.62 13.50
N SER A 521 -24.00 6.66 14.32
CA SER A 521 -23.28 7.87 13.93
C SER A 521 -21.83 7.55 13.53
N ALA A 522 -21.10 6.82 14.37
CA ALA A 522 -19.74 6.37 14.10
C ALA A 522 -19.66 5.56 12.78
N SER A 523 -20.61 4.63 12.60
CA SER A 523 -20.71 3.81 11.38
C SER A 523 -21.01 4.66 10.13
N SER A 524 -21.76 5.75 10.29
CA SER A 524 -22.06 6.67 9.19
C SER A 524 -20.82 7.48 8.79
N PHE A 525 -20.05 7.97 9.75
CA PHE A 525 -18.76 8.62 9.49
C PHE A 525 -17.78 7.69 8.79
N ARG A 526 -17.66 6.45 9.24
CA ARG A 526 -16.84 5.44 8.57
C ARG A 526 -17.24 5.23 7.12
N LYS A 527 -18.54 5.10 6.83
CA LYS A 527 -19.06 4.88 5.44
C LYS A 527 -18.77 6.02 4.49
N ILE A 528 -18.62 7.24 4.99
CA ILE A 528 -18.32 8.42 4.16
C ILE A 528 -16.82 8.74 4.13
N GLY A 529 -15.97 7.88 4.75
CA GLY A 529 -14.52 8.04 4.76
C GLY A 529 -13.98 9.02 5.79
N GLU A 530 -14.83 9.51 6.72
CA GLU A 530 -14.44 10.38 7.84
C GLU A 530 -13.93 9.52 9.02
N PHE A 531 -12.78 8.87 8.82
CA PHE A 531 -12.28 7.85 9.73
C PHE A 531 -11.89 8.40 11.10
N ASP A 532 -11.35 9.61 11.19
CA ASP A 532 -10.99 10.24 12.45
C ASP A 532 -12.24 10.52 13.32
N MET A 533 -13.31 10.99 12.68
CA MET A 533 -14.59 11.20 13.35
C MET A 533 -15.22 9.87 13.78
N ALA A 534 -15.16 8.86 12.91
CA ALA A 534 -15.63 7.52 13.26
C ALA A 534 -14.86 6.94 14.44
N ALA A 535 -13.51 7.03 14.44
CA ALA A 535 -12.66 6.56 15.51
C ALA A 535 -12.97 7.28 16.84
N THR A 536 -13.11 8.59 16.80
CA THR A 536 -13.46 9.40 17.97
C THR A 536 -14.78 8.94 18.59
N ARG A 537 -15.82 8.70 17.75
CA ARG A 537 -17.14 8.24 18.23
C ARG A 537 -17.13 6.82 18.75
N TYR A 538 -16.46 5.89 18.07
CA TYR A 538 -16.31 4.52 18.57
C TYR A 538 -15.54 4.48 19.89
N ASN A 539 -14.45 5.26 20.02
CA ASN A 539 -13.70 5.36 21.28
C ASN A 539 -14.52 5.99 22.41
N ALA A 540 -15.39 6.96 22.10
CA ALA A 540 -16.29 7.55 23.10
C ALA A 540 -17.24 6.49 23.67
N ILE A 541 -17.81 5.61 22.83
CA ILE A 541 -18.67 4.51 23.33
C ILE A 541 -17.89 3.62 24.31
N VAL A 542 -16.68 3.24 23.98
CA VAL A 542 -15.85 2.37 24.82
C VAL A 542 -15.48 3.03 26.15
N ARG A 543 -15.17 4.33 26.12
CA ARG A 543 -14.76 5.09 27.28
C ARG A 543 -15.95 5.42 28.23
N ASP A 544 -17.03 5.93 27.63
CA ASP A 544 -18.16 6.52 28.41
C ASP A 544 -19.22 5.48 28.71
N HIS A 545 -19.36 4.44 27.90
CA HIS A 545 -20.34 3.37 28.04
C HIS A 545 -19.73 1.95 28.03
N PRO A 546 -18.72 1.65 28.88
CA PRO A 546 -17.97 0.39 28.80
C PRO A 546 -18.82 -0.87 29.10
N LYS A 547 -20.02 -0.71 29.67
CA LYS A 547 -20.96 -1.82 29.96
C LYS A 547 -22.01 -2.01 28.85
N SER A 548 -21.99 -1.17 27.83
CA SER A 548 -22.91 -1.23 26.70
C SER A 548 -22.60 -2.45 25.82
N ASP A 549 -23.64 -3.05 25.25
CA ASP A 549 -23.50 -4.09 24.24
C ASP A 549 -22.82 -3.58 22.96
N TYR A 550 -22.77 -2.27 22.77
CA TYR A 550 -22.08 -1.62 21.67
C TYR A 550 -20.58 -1.38 21.91
N ALA A 551 -20.10 -1.46 23.14
CA ALA A 551 -18.67 -1.24 23.43
C ALA A 551 -17.77 -2.32 22.78
N PRO A 552 -18.03 -3.63 22.93
CA PRO A 552 -17.26 -4.64 22.22
C PRO A 552 -17.41 -4.54 20.69
N LYS A 553 -18.60 -4.17 20.22
CA LYS A 553 -18.86 -3.94 18.80
C LYS A 553 -18.11 -2.73 18.26
N ALA A 554 -17.95 -1.67 19.05
CA ALA A 554 -17.18 -0.48 18.69
C ALA A 554 -15.67 -0.79 18.61
N LEU A 555 -15.12 -1.57 19.54
CA LEU A 555 -13.73 -2.02 19.49
C LEU A 555 -13.46 -2.91 18.26
N TYR A 556 -14.39 -3.80 17.94
CA TYR A 556 -14.28 -4.61 16.73
C TYR A 556 -14.31 -3.74 15.47
N ALA A 557 -15.23 -2.75 15.42
CA ALA A 557 -15.34 -1.82 14.29
C ALA A 557 -14.08 -0.95 14.13
N LEU A 558 -13.46 -0.52 15.23
CA LEU A 558 -12.16 0.18 15.25
C LEU A 558 -11.06 -0.72 14.71
N GLY A 559 -10.90 -1.92 15.25
CA GLY A 559 -9.91 -2.87 14.77
C GLY A 559 -10.05 -3.15 13.27
N TRP A 560 -11.29 -3.40 12.81
CA TRP A 560 -11.60 -3.64 11.42
C TRP A 560 -11.33 -2.42 10.53
N MET A 561 -11.69 -1.21 10.97
CA MET A 561 -11.45 0.04 10.25
C MET A 561 -9.95 0.30 10.07
N TYR A 562 -9.15 0.12 11.13
CA TYR A 562 -7.71 0.26 11.06
C TYR A 562 -7.05 -0.85 10.23
N GLU A 563 -7.63 -2.06 10.19
CA GLU A 563 -7.14 -3.16 9.38
C GLU A 563 -7.41 -2.96 7.90
N ARG A 564 -8.64 -2.57 7.53
CA ARG A 564 -9.12 -2.64 6.15
C ARG A 564 -9.19 -1.31 5.44
N GLU A 565 -9.41 -0.22 6.15
CA GLU A 565 -9.65 1.10 5.57
C GLU A 565 -8.46 2.04 5.79
N LEU A 566 -7.85 2.04 6.97
CA LEU A 566 -6.68 2.86 7.30
C LEU A 566 -5.36 2.11 7.20
N ILE A 567 -5.39 0.79 7.11
CA ILE A 567 -4.24 -0.11 6.89
C ILE A 567 -3.12 0.13 7.88
N ASN A 568 -3.52 0.29 9.12
CA ASN A 568 -2.62 0.42 10.25
C ASN A 568 -2.71 -0.85 11.11
N PRO A 569 -1.86 -1.86 10.85
CA PRO A 569 -1.94 -3.14 11.55
C PRO A 569 -1.61 -3.05 13.05
N ASP A 570 -0.84 -2.03 13.46
CA ASP A 570 -0.50 -1.85 14.87
C ASP A 570 -1.71 -1.32 15.64
N SER A 571 -2.40 -0.29 15.13
CA SER A 571 -3.64 0.20 15.70
C SER A 571 -4.74 -0.86 15.63
N SER A 572 -4.86 -1.61 14.55
CA SER A 572 -5.81 -2.71 14.44
C SER A 572 -5.61 -3.75 15.53
N ARG A 573 -4.36 -4.23 15.71
CA ARG A 573 -4.02 -5.17 16.78
C ARG A 573 -4.30 -4.61 18.17
N HIS A 574 -3.98 -3.34 18.39
CA HIS A 574 -4.25 -2.69 19.66
C HIS A 574 -5.74 -2.75 20.02
N TYR A 575 -6.63 -2.38 19.09
CA TYR A 575 -8.07 -2.41 19.34
C TYR A 575 -8.63 -3.82 19.46
N TYR A 576 -8.13 -4.78 18.67
CA TYR A 576 -8.51 -6.18 18.83
C TYR A 576 -8.00 -6.79 20.14
N GLN A 577 -6.81 -6.40 20.61
CA GLN A 577 -6.30 -6.80 21.91
C GLN A 577 -7.18 -6.24 23.05
N LEU A 578 -7.53 -4.95 22.98
CA LEU A 578 -8.46 -4.33 23.95
C LEU A 578 -9.80 -5.04 23.98
N LEU A 579 -10.31 -5.43 22.80
CA LEU A 579 -11.57 -6.18 22.71
C LEU A 579 -11.48 -7.53 23.44
N VAL A 580 -10.41 -8.29 23.20
CA VAL A 580 -10.20 -9.61 23.81
C VAL A 580 -9.98 -9.49 25.33
N ASP A 581 -9.26 -8.47 25.77
CA ASP A 581 -8.92 -8.25 27.19
C ASP A 581 -10.10 -7.74 27.99
N GLN A 582 -10.87 -6.78 27.46
CA GLN A 582 -11.96 -6.13 28.19
C GLN A 582 -13.28 -6.88 28.04
N TYR A 583 -13.51 -7.56 26.91
CA TYR A 583 -14.77 -8.24 26.60
C TYR A 583 -14.55 -9.70 26.12
N PRO A 584 -13.87 -10.54 26.92
CA PRO A 584 -13.43 -11.88 26.51
C PRO A 584 -14.57 -12.84 26.12
N THR A 585 -15.77 -12.58 26.61
CA THR A 585 -16.97 -13.43 26.39
C THR A 585 -17.82 -12.94 25.23
N SER A 586 -17.54 -11.76 24.65
CA SER A 586 -18.30 -11.24 23.52
C SER A 586 -18.14 -12.12 22.28
N GLU A 587 -19.14 -12.14 21.40
CA GLU A 587 -19.06 -12.84 20.11
C GLU A 587 -17.91 -12.30 19.25
N TYR A 588 -17.71 -10.97 19.26
CA TYR A 588 -16.63 -10.29 18.52
C TYR A 588 -15.23 -10.69 19.00
N ALA A 589 -15.05 -10.84 20.31
CA ALA A 589 -13.77 -11.30 20.88
C ALA A 589 -13.50 -12.76 20.53
N ARG A 590 -14.53 -13.61 20.49
CA ARG A 590 -14.39 -15.01 20.07
C ARG A 590 -14.00 -15.13 18.61
N ASP A 591 -14.61 -14.32 17.73
CA ASP A 591 -14.34 -14.33 16.31
C ASP A 591 -12.92 -13.87 15.97
N ILE A 592 -12.43 -12.82 16.65
CA ILE A 592 -11.13 -12.23 16.31
C ILE A 592 -9.93 -12.89 17.00
N ARG A 593 -10.17 -13.55 18.15
CA ARG A 593 -9.11 -14.14 18.98
C ARG A 593 -8.16 -15.07 18.20
N PRO A 594 -8.61 -16.02 17.38
CA PRO A 594 -7.72 -16.88 16.63
C PRO A 594 -6.80 -16.09 15.68
N SER A 595 -7.36 -15.10 14.98
CA SER A 595 -6.61 -14.26 14.05
C SER A 595 -5.60 -13.34 14.76
N LEU A 596 -5.98 -12.81 15.94
CA LEU A 596 -5.11 -12.00 16.76
C LEU A 596 -3.96 -12.82 17.37
N GLU A 597 -4.25 -14.01 17.90
CA GLU A 597 -3.25 -14.94 18.44
C GLU A 597 -2.28 -15.39 17.36
N PHE A 598 -2.79 -15.66 16.14
CA PHE A 598 -1.96 -15.96 14.97
C PHE A 598 -1.03 -14.79 14.63
N ALA A 599 -1.55 -13.57 14.59
CA ALA A 599 -0.75 -12.39 14.30
C ALA A 599 0.32 -12.13 15.37
N LEU A 600 -0.01 -12.30 16.64
CA LEU A 600 0.91 -12.13 17.77
C LEU A 600 1.97 -13.24 17.80
N ALA A 601 1.61 -14.49 17.55
CA ALA A 601 2.54 -15.61 17.47
C ALA A 601 3.54 -15.41 16.33
N LYS A 602 3.08 -14.95 15.18
CA LYS A 602 3.92 -14.62 14.03
C LYS A 602 4.92 -13.50 14.33
N ILE A 603 4.50 -12.48 15.09
CA ILE A 603 5.38 -11.38 15.53
C ILE A 603 6.42 -11.87 16.53
N ASN A 604 6.02 -12.76 17.44
CA ASN A 604 6.89 -13.28 18.49
C ASN A 604 7.80 -14.44 18.00
N GLY A 605 7.79 -14.76 16.71
CA GLY A 605 8.66 -15.79 16.13
C GLY A 605 8.32 -17.22 16.58
N VAL A 606 7.10 -17.44 17.11
CA VAL A 606 6.61 -18.77 17.47
C VAL A 606 6.10 -19.45 16.19
N ASP A 607 6.49 -20.71 15.99
CA ASP A 607 5.98 -21.48 14.86
C ASP A 607 4.48 -21.70 15.04
N VAL A 608 3.71 -21.04 14.16
CA VAL A 608 2.28 -20.87 14.33
C VAL A 608 1.52 -22.18 14.12
N ALA A 609 2.10 -23.10 13.33
CA ALA A 609 1.52 -24.41 13.12
C ALA A 609 1.39 -25.20 14.43
N ASP A 610 2.35 -25.04 15.34
CA ASP A 610 2.34 -25.77 16.63
C ASP A 610 1.44 -25.12 17.68
N SER A 611 1.26 -23.78 17.66
CA SER A 611 0.57 -23.07 18.77
C SER A 611 -0.95 -23.00 18.61
N LEU A 612 -1.48 -22.94 17.38
CA LEU A 612 -2.91 -22.84 17.12
C LEU A 612 -3.58 -24.23 16.99
N LEU A 613 -2.85 -25.20 16.46
CA LEU A 613 -3.30 -26.58 16.39
C LEU A 613 -3.38 -27.26 17.77
N LEU A 614 -2.60 -26.80 18.75
CA LEU A 614 -2.52 -27.41 20.08
C LEU A 614 -3.59 -26.94 21.06
N ARG A 615 -4.30 -25.84 20.78
CA ARG A 615 -5.23 -25.23 21.76
C ARG A 615 -6.64 -25.83 21.71
N ASP A 616 -7.08 -26.27 20.53
CA ASP A 616 -8.42 -26.86 20.29
C ASP A 616 -8.41 -28.36 20.07
N LEU A 617 -7.21 -28.97 20.16
CA LEU A 617 -7.10 -30.42 20.09
C LEU A 617 -7.38 -31.05 21.45
N ASP A 618 -8.20 -32.07 21.42
CA ASP A 618 -8.39 -32.95 22.56
C ASP A 618 -7.00 -33.42 23.01
N LYS A 619 -6.60 -33.04 24.23
CA LYS A 619 -5.27 -33.37 24.79
C LYS A 619 -4.97 -34.84 24.73
N ASP A 620 -6.01 -35.70 24.83
CA ASP A 620 -5.92 -37.13 24.78
C ASP A 620 -5.56 -37.63 23.36
N LEU A 621 -6.11 -37.01 22.32
CA LEU A 621 -5.78 -37.33 20.91
C LEU A 621 -4.34 -36.87 20.58
N LEU A 622 -3.90 -35.78 21.13
CA LEU A 622 -2.53 -35.26 20.96
C LEU A 622 -1.49 -36.19 21.64
N GLU A 623 -1.78 -36.63 22.86
CA GLU A 623 -0.94 -37.58 23.61
C GLU A 623 -0.82 -38.92 22.87
N ARG A 624 -1.96 -39.43 22.33
CA ARG A 624 -2.00 -40.65 21.55
C ARG A 624 -1.29 -40.52 20.19
N ALA A 625 -1.40 -39.37 19.53
CA ALA A 625 -0.67 -39.06 18.29
C ALA A 625 0.85 -38.99 18.53
N LYS A 626 1.27 -38.36 19.66
CA LYS A 626 2.67 -38.33 20.08
C LYS A 626 3.21 -39.73 20.43
N ALA A 627 2.35 -40.63 20.90
CA ALA A 627 2.68 -42.03 21.17
C ALA A 627 2.79 -42.88 19.89
N GLY A 628 2.52 -42.31 18.70
CA GLY A 628 2.69 -42.97 17.40
C GLY A 628 1.47 -43.78 16.92
N GLU A 629 0.30 -43.57 17.50
CA GLU A 629 -0.94 -44.19 17.03
C GLU A 629 -1.42 -43.49 15.73
N LYS A 630 -1.33 -44.18 14.61
CA LYS A 630 -1.72 -43.67 13.28
C LYS A 630 -3.18 -43.20 13.19
N ASP A 631 -4.08 -43.91 13.86
CA ASP A 631 -5.51 -43.56 13.84
C ASP A 631 -5.82 -42.27 14.60
N ALA A 632 -5.08 -41.97 15.68
CA ALA A 632 -5.18 -40.71 16.43
C ALA A 632 -4.70 -39.51 15.61
N PHE A 633 -3.68 -39.68 14.77
CA PHE A 633 -3.20 -38.64 13.86
C PHE A 633 -4.22 -38.39 12.74
N GLN A 634 -4.86 -39.43 12.21
CA GLN A 634 -5.89 -39.25 11.18
C GLN A 634 -7.15 -38.57 11.76
N GLN A 635 -7.60 -38.93 12.95
CA GLN A 635 -8.70 -38.28 13.65
C GLN A 635 -8.41 -36.79 13.94
N MET A 636 -7.17 -36.45 14.24
CA MET A 636 -6.69 -35.10 14.43
C MET A 636 -6.79 -34.27 13.13
N LEU A 637 -6.44 -34.87 11.98
CA LEU A 637 -6.54 -34.22 10.67
C LEU A 637 -8.01 -34.04 10.24
N ASP A 638 -8.86 -35.04 10.48
CA ASP A 638 -10.27 -35.01 10.13
C ASP A 638 -11.05 -33.96 10.95
N ASN A 639 -10.79 -33.85 12.25
CA ASN A 639 -11.38 -32.84 13.12
C ASN A 639 -10.94 -31.39 12.71
N ASN A 640 -9.70 -31.22 12.26
CA ASN A 640 -9.24 -29.93 11.74
C ASN A 640 -9.83 -29.57 10.37
N GLN A 641 -10.09 -30.58 9.51
CA GLN A 641 -10.74 -30.36 8.23
C GLN A 641 -12.22 -29.99 8.42
N ASP A 642 -12.90 -30.57 9.39
CA ASP A 642 -14.29 -30.24 9.73
C ASP A 642 -14.40 -28.82 10.34
N MET A 643 -13.43 -28.38 11.16
CA MET A 643 -13.37 -27.00 11.68
C MET A 643 -13.10 -25.97 10.58
N LEU A 644 -12.21 -26.27 9.65
CA LEU A 644 -11.95 -25.42 8.48
C LEU A 644 -13.18 -25.34 7.55
N ASN A 645 -13.88 -26.44 7.35
CA ASN A 645 -15.10 -26.49 6.55
C ASN A 645 -16.29 -25.81 7.24
N GLY A 646 -16.39 -25.90 8.57
CA GLY A 646 -17.40 -25.20 9.39
C GLY A 646 -17.24 -23.68 9.32
N ASN A 647 -16.02 -23.19 9.41
CA ASN A 647 -15.71 -21.76 9.28
C ASN A 647 -15.95 -21.24 7.85
N LEU A 648 -15.70 -22.04 6.82
CA LEU A 648 -16.02 -21.71 5.44
C LEU A 648 -17.52 -21.64 5.17
N GLN A 649 -18.34 -22.51 5.80
CA GLN A 649 -19.80 -22.46 5.69
C GLN A 649 -20.40 -21.26 6.43
N GLN A 650 -19.83 -20.83 7.56
CA GLN A 650 -20.26 -19.62 8.24
C GLN A 650 -19.95 -18.36 7.45
N LEU A 651 -18.83 -18.30 6.75
CA LEU A 651 -18.48 -17.20 5.85
C LEU A 651 -19.40 -17.09 4.62
N GLN A 652 -19.96 -18.20 4.16
CA GLN A 652 -20.93 -18.23 3.04
C GLN A 652 -22.34 -17.76 3.45
N ASN A 653 -22.66 -17.75 4.73
CA ASN A 653 -23.98 -17.38 5.25
C ASN A 653 -24.09 -15.91 5.70
N ILE A 654 -23.08 -15.08 5.48
CA ILE A 654 -23.13 -13.64 5.75
C ILE A 654 -23.95 -12.95 4.66
N PRO A 655 -25.10 -12.31 4.97
CA PRO A 655 -25.88 -11.59 3.97
C PRO A 655 -25.08 -10.45 3.35
N GLY A 656 -24.79 -10.55 2.06
CA GLY A 656 -24.06 -9.55 1.29
C GLY A 656 -22.78 -10.01 0.59
N MET A 657 -22.27 -11.22 0.87
CA MET A 657 -21.02 -11.72 0.26
C MET A 657 -21.21 -12.45 -1.09
N ASN A 658 -22.42 -12.64 -1.56
CA ASN A 658 -22.68 -13.39 -2.81
C ASN A 658 -22.37 -12.64 -4.12
N ASN A 659 -21.87 -11.42 -4.06
CA ASN A 659 -21.62 -10.59 -5.25
C ASN A 659 -20.16 -10.04 -5.35
N VAL A 660 -19.17 -10.74 -4.83
CA VAL A 660 -17.76 -10.36 -5.04
C VAL A 660 -17.20 -11.19 -6.20
N PRO A 661 -16.91 -10.59 -7.38
CA PRO A 661 -16.26 -11.31 -8.48
C PRO A 661 -14.82 -11.64 -8.07
N GLY A 662 -14.49 -12.90 -7.97
CA GLY A 662 -13.10 -13.36 -7.76
C GLY A 662 -12.91 -14.55 -6.83
N ILE A 663 -13.92 -14.96 -6.07
CA ILE A 663 -13.78 -16.09 -5.11
C ILE A 663 -13.81 -17.49 -5.79
N ASN A 664 -14.17 -17.57 -7.06
CA ASN A 664 -14.35 -18.87 -7.74
C ASN A 664 -13.10 -19.44 -8.46
N ASN A 665 -11.93 -18.81 -8.32
CA ASN A 665 -10.70 -19.26 -8.97
C ASN A 665 -9.54 -19.47 -7.98
N VAL A 666 -9.69 -20.39 -7.05
CA VAL A 666 -8.57 -20.93 -6.28
C VAL A 666 -8.21 -22.29 -6.87
N PRO A 667 -7.02 -22.48 -7.48
CA PRO A 667 -6.60 -23.79 -8.00
C PRO A 667 -6.37 -24.75 -6.83
N GLY A 668 -7.15 -25.80 -6.75
CA GLY A 668 -6.99 -26.88 -5.77
C GLY A 668 -8.26 -27.46 -5.18
N MET A 669 -9.42 -26.84 -5.36
CA MET A 669 -10.70 -27.43 -4.89
C MET A 669 -11.31 -28.30 -5.97
N GLN A 670 -11.06 -29.62 -5.92
CA GLN A 670 -11.89 -30.62 -6.60
C GLN A 670 -13.14 -30.83 -5.74
N ARG A 671 -14.31 -30.65 -6.36
CA ARG A 671 -15.59 -31.05 -5.75
C ARG A 671 -15.62 -32.54 -5.55
N PRO A 672 -16.06 -33.05 -4.39
CA PRO A 672 -16.38 -34.47 -4.24
C PRO A 672 -17.60 -34.82 -5.10
N ILE A 673 -17.46 -35.80 -5.93
CA ILE A 673 -18.56 -36.41 -6.69
C ILE A 673 -19.45 -37.13 -5.68
N GLY A 674 -20.65 -36.63 -5.46
CA GLY A 674 -21.63 -37.25 -4.61
C GLY A 674 -22.13 -38.55 -5.21
N THR A 675 -21.94 -39.64 -4.51
CA THR A 675 -22.61 -40.93 -4.73
C THR A 675 -24.07 -40.82 -4.33
N THR A 676 -24.94 -40.97 -5.30
CA THR A 676 -26.37 -41.19 -5.10
C THR A 676 -26.65 -42.64 -4.69
N PRO A 677 -27.53 -42.91 -3.71
CA PRO A 677 -28.25 -44.18 -3.65
C PRO A 677 -29.59 -44.05 -4.37
N ASN A 678 -29.81 -45.03 -5.22
CA ASN A 678 -30.98 -45.28 -6.01
C ASN A 678 -32.11 -45.83 -5.12
N GLN A 679 -33.36 -45.32 -5.25
CA GLN A 679 -34.58 -46.12 -5.14
C GLN A 679 -35.81 -45.34 -5.64
N GLY A 680 -36.37 -45.75 -6.63
CA GLY A 680 -37.60 -46.34 -7.10
C GLY A 680 -38.91 -45.56 -6.96
N GLY A 681 -39.59 -45.39 -8.11
CA GLY A 681 -41.01 -45.41 -8.25
C GLY A 681 -41.70 -44.12 -8.77
N PRO A 682 -42.64 -44.25 -9.71
CA PRO A 682 -43.09 -43.18 -10.58
C PRO A 682 -44.42 -42.58 -10.15
N MET A 683 -44.66 -41.27 -10.39
CA MET A 683 -46.02 -40.74 -10.56
C MET A 683 -46.05 -39.46 -11.42
N GLN A 684 -46.63 -39.62 -12.55
CA GLN A 684 -47.63 -38.83 -13.28
C GLN A 684 -47.58 -37.29 -13.27
N VAL A 685 -47.57 -36.80 -14.51
CA VAL A 685 -47.84 -35.43 -15.01
C VAL A 685 -49.35 -35.16 -14.99
N PRO A 686 -49.83 -33.90 -14.84
CA PRO A 686 -50.35 -33.14 -15.99
C PRO A 686 -49.89 -31.69 -15.95
N GLY A 687 -49.48 -31.01 -17.02
CA GLY A 687 -50.23 -30.69 -18.21
C GLY A 687 -50.64 -29.23 -18.23
N GLY A 688 -50.16 -28.46 -19.19
CA GLY A 688 -50.61 -27.12 -19.58
C GLY A 688 -49.54 -26.05 -19.45
N GLY A 689 -49.07 -25.38 -20.41
CA GLY A 689 -49.51 -25.01 -21.73
C GLY A 689 -49.07 -23.60 -22.04
N LEU A 690 -48.37 -23.42 -23.16
CA LEU A 690 -48.30 -22.20 -23.97
C LEU A 690 -47.41 -21.01 -23.55
N GLY A 691 -46.53 -20.69 -24.47
CA GLY A 691 -45.98 -19.34 -24.67
C GLY A 691 -44.57 -19.28 -25.29
N ARG A 692 -44.50 -19.45 -26.61
CA ARG A 692 -43.25 -19.24 -27.40
C ARG A 692 -43.07 -17.74 -27.74
N PRO A 693 -41.81 -17.24 -27.83
CA PRO A 693 -41.50 -15.90 -28.31
C PRO A 693 -41.32 -15.88 -29.84
N PRO A 694 -41.41 -14.71 -30.48
CA PRO A 694 -41.01 -14.52 -31.88
C PRO A 694 -39.56 -14.02 -31.95
N GLY A 695 -38.66 -14.46 -32.74
CA GLY A 695 -38.57 -14.58 -34.17
C GLY A 695 -37.49 -13.64 -34.66
N ASN A 696 -36.29 -14.17 -34.97
CA ASN A 696 -35.18 -13.47 -35.63
C ASN A 696 -35.39 -13.64 -37.16
N PRO A 697 -35.07 -12.67 -38.00
CA PRO A 697 -34.85 -12.97 -39.40
C PRO A 697 -33.50 -12.50 -39.93
N PHE A 698 -33.05 -13.26 -40.90
CA PHE A 698 -31.95 -13.17 -41.85
C PHE A 698 -30.68 -13.92 -41.41
N GLY A 699 -30.36 -14.96 -42.04
CA GLY A 699 -30.67 -15.60 -43.34
C GLY A 699 -29.45 -15.62 -44.23
N GLY A 700 -28.91 -16.80 -44.41
CA GLY A 700 -28.47 -17.28 -45.70
C GLY A 700 -27.01 -17.27 -46.04
N GLY A 701 -26.46 -18.46 -46.30
CA GLY A 701 -25.50 -18.69 -47.33
C GLY A 701 -24.35 -19.65 -46.97
N GLN A 702 -24.58 -20.93 -47.21
CA GLN A 702 -23.56 -21.95 -47.43
C GLN A 702 -22.73 -21.58 -48.66
N ASP A 703 -21.42 -21.89 -48.70
CA ASP A 703 -20.96 -22.98 -49.57
C ASP A 703 -19.51 -23.41 -49.31
N GLN A 704 -19.25 -24.63 -49.69
CA GLN A 704 -18.11 -25.50 -49.56
C GLN A 704 -16.94 -25.11 -50.49
N GLY A 705 -15.73 -25.59 -50.18
CA GLY A 705 -14.88 -26.15 -51.23
C GLY A 705 -13.41 -25.84 -51.19
N GLN A 706 -12.66 -26.84 -50.73
CA GLN A 706 -11.41 -27.41 -51.29
C GLN A 706 -10.16 -26.54 -51.50
N GLU A 707 -9.12 -27.06 -50.81
CA GLU A 707 -7.73 -27.36 -51.30
C GLU A 707 -7.24 -26.75 -52.63
N THR A 708 -6.03 -26.16 -52.62
CA THR A 708 -4.79 -26.66 -53.23
C THR A 708 -3.65 -25.65 -53.12
N ASP A 709 -2.61 -26.10 -52.56
CA ASP A 709 -1.18 -26.15 -52.82
C ASP A 709 -0.55 -25.18 -53.87
N SER A 710 0.64 -24.78 -53.49
CA SER A 710 1.89 -24.57 -54.28
C SER A 710 2.43 -23.15 -54.48
N THR A 711 3.60 -23.03 -53.86
CA THR A 711 4.88 -22.52 -54.46
C THR A 711 4.99 -21.10 -55.01
N GLY A 712 5.99 -20.39 -54.48
CA GLY A 712 6.95 -19.77 -55.37
C GLY A 712 7.32 -18.30 -55.17
N ALA A 713 8.39 -18.07 -54.45
CA ALA A 713 9.57 -17.29 -54.87
C ALA A 713 9.50 -15.77 -55.11
N ARG A 714 10.35 -15.11 -54.29
CA ARG A 714 11.34 -14.05 -54.63
C ARG A 714 10.92 -12.63 -54.99
N ARG A 715 11.47 -11.86 -54.14
CA ARG A 715 12.00 -10.48 -54.06
C ARG A 715 12.36 -9.80 -55.44
N PRO A 716 12.51 -8.50 -55.49
CA PRO A 716 13.44 -7.70 -54.69
C PRO A 716 12.76 -6.72 -53.70
#